data_d82cdb6be379efd951aa9e525c2a6583
#
_entry.id   d82cdb6be379efd951aa9e525c2a6583
#
_cell.length_a   1.000
_cell.length_b   1.000
_cell.length_c   1.000
_cell.angle_alpha   90.00
_cell.angle_beta   90.00
_cell.angle_gamma   90.00
#
_symmetry.space_group_name_H-M   'P 1'
#
loop_
_entity.id
_entity.type
_entity.pdbx_description
1 polymer ?
#
loop_
_entity_poly.entity_id
_entity_poly.type
_entity_poly.pdbx_seq_one_letter_code
_entity_poly.pdbx_strand_id
1 'polypeptide(L)'
;MGWSQRPLQHISAIVCALLLLAIASSAAERQRIRVEDYDITAELLPKAHKLTASARVKFTALDDISIATFELNNALRITRVEDADGHPLTAERVTQDSTVRVPLPAGLSKGASSTLTFSYEGVLQSSDESPVEGLKLAYIGEPESYLLYAGRWFPMVGYETNRFTAAMHISVPTSLMVVGSGKQSTSVGTAQVEEPPAQEYVVRNGKRVKVEKPRPPIKKQVTGKTTYTFIWDKPSFPGTIIAGEFRVTDTNRGGINVQTYLLPDRQSVAQTYGETAAKEFEYFTALYGPGPSTTLKLIELPDDTVPSAWAPEMAALAARAFRGKVNYRLLANTIAHQWWGALVSPANRESFWLSDGFARYSEARYVEHAAGEAGFEEVTKDMSVGALAYDTVPLGSSGKLDIFSPEFQSLVTDKGGMILHMLRWVIGDDAFDKTMRAFVTRFAWKSATSDSFREVAEAQSGQPLNGFFTQWLDSTGAPDFKNKYTVYRLGNNKGFRIAGQVQQDLDLFRMPVEVKVDTDGKTEMKRIEVVGTDSPYVIDTFGRPRTIVLDPNNRVLKNSPELKVRASILRGQQLVQQGDYSEALKEFTKALDANHNSSLAAYRIAEVFFLQHNYQAAADYYRRAMNGDGEPKWTEVWSYLQLGKIFDITDQRDRAVNMYRQALQTHDDTQGALEEARRYLQTPYKREVAKDSSGQ
;
A
#
# COMPACT_ATOMS: atom_id res chain seq x y z
N MET A 1 -26.13 -66.25 19.85
CA MET A 1 -24.75 -65.75 19.99
C MET A 1 -24.77 -64.29 19.59
N GLY A 2 -24.75 -63.42 20.57
CA GLY A 2 -24.83 -61.98 20.37
C GLY A 2 -23.49 -61.36 20.00
N TRP A 3 -23.52 -60.40 19.10
CA TRP A 3 -22.44 -59.42 18.91
C TRP A 3 -22.97 -58.05 19.25
N SER A 4 -22.34 -57.46 20.28
CA SER A 4 -22.64 -56.16 20.85
C SER A 4 -22.32 -55.03 19.88
N GLN A 5 -23.33 -54.19 19.60
CA GLN A 5 -23.10 -52.86 19.05
C GLN A 5 -22.72 -51.91 20.18
N ARG A 6 -21.49 -51.41 20.15
CA ARG A 6 -20.96 -50.13 20.68
C ARG A 6 -19.44 -50.15 20.49
N PRO A 7 -18.77 -49.25 19.70
CA PRO A 7 -18.68 -47.85 20.05
C PRO A 7 -18.59 -46.92 18.79
N LEU A 8 -19.66 -46.30 18.38
CA LEU A 8 -19.62 -45.24 17.30
C LEU A 8 -20.09 -43.88 17.84
N GLN A 9 -20.57 -43.78 19.07
CA GLN A 9 -21.05 -42.51 19.62
C GLN A 9 -19.97 -41.60 20.23
N HIS A 10 -18.78 -42.13 20.56
CA HIS A 10 -17.71 -41.30 21.15
C HIS A 10 -16.80 -40.63 20.14
N ILE A 11 -16.73 -41.15 18.91
CA ILE A 11 -15.91 -40.55 17.84
C ILE A 11 -16.61 -39.30 17.25
N SER A 12 -17.95 -39.31 17.13
CA SER A 12 -18.70 -38.15 16.67
C SER A 12 -18.67 -36.97 17.66
N ALA A 13 -18.63 -37.22 18.97
CA ALA A 13 -18.56 -36.15 19.99
C ALA A 13 -17.17 -35.47 20.03
N ILE A 14 -16.09 -36.21 19.79
CA ILE A 14 -14.73 -35.68 19.75
C ILE A 14 -14.46 -34.89 18.46
N VAL A 15 -14.98 -35.33 17.31
CA VAL A 15 -14.89 -34.62 16.06
C VAL A 15 -15.74 -33.34 16.06
N CYS A 16 -16.93 -33.35 16.66
CA CYS A 16 -17.73 -32.13 16.88
C CYS A 16 -17.09 -31.16 17.87
N ALA A 17 -16.43 -31.64 18.93
CA ALA A 17 -15.72 -30.80 19.89
C ALA A 17 -14.43 -30.19 19.28
N LEU A 18 -13.73 -30.92 18.42
CA LEU A 18 -12.58 -30.40 17.66
C LEU A 18 -12.97 -29.42 16.53
N LEU A 19 -14.15 -29.63 15.91
CA LEU A 19 -14.72 -28.68 14.93
C LEU A 19 -15.26 -27.42 15.62
N LEU A 20 -15.77 -27.50 16.84
CA LEU A 20 -16.18 -26.30 17.61
C LEU A 20 -14.99 -25.53 18.19
N LEU A 21 -13.85 -26.16 18.43
CA LEU A 21 -12.62 -25.50 18.83
C LEU A 21 -11.88 -24.85 17.62
N ALA A 22 -12.09 -25.33 16.39
CA ALA A 22 -11.53 -24.73 15.18
C ALA A 22 -12.35 -23.52 14.66
N ILE A 23 -13.57 -23.31 15.15
CA ILE A 23 -14.40 -22.13 14.79
C ILE A 23 -14.17 -20.94 15.74
N ALA A 24 -13.39 -21.12 16.81
CA ALA A 24 -13.09 -20.06 17.78
C ALA A 24 -11.85 -19.21 17.46
N SER A 25 -11.26 -19.30 16.26
CA SER A 25 -10.10 -18.47 15.87
C SER A 25 -10.39 -17.72 14.59
N SER A 26 -10.89 -16.55 14.71
CA SER A 26 -10.71 -15.26 14.06
C SER A 26 -12.04 -14.50 13.89
N ALA A 27 -12.75 -14.27 14.96
CA ALA A 27 -13.50 -13.04 15.05
C ALA A 27 -12.42 -11.96 15.21
N ALA A 28 -12.27 -11.05 14.23
CA ALA A 28 -11.44 -9.86 14.39
C ALA A 28 -11.80 -9.26 15.75
N GLU A 29 -10.84 -9.25 16.70
CA GLU A 29 -11.14 -8.89 18.09
C GLU A 29 -11.67 -7.47 18.08
N ARG A 30 -12.93 -7.30 18.45
CA ARG A 30 -13.60 -6.00 18.43
C ARG A 30 -12.80 -5.04 19.29
N GLN A 31 -12.40 -3.92 18.72
CA GLN A 31 -11.67 -2.89 19.45
C GLN A 31 -12.46 -2.48 20.71
N ARG A 32 -11.86 -2.69 21.88
CA ARG A 32 -12.49 -2.46 23.18
C ARG A 32 -12.09 -1.14 23.84
N ILE A 33 -11.04 -0.49 23.31
CA ILE A 33 -10.58 0.81 23.76
C ILE A 33 -10.33 1.73 22.55
N ARG A 34 -10.44 3.03 22.76
CA ARG A 34 -10.09 4.06 21.78
C ARG A 34 -9.05 4.98 22.40
N VAL A 35 -7.90 5.08 21.76
CA VAL A 35 -6.88 6.05 22.14
C VAL A 35 -7.24 7.42 21.57
N GLU A 36 -7.12 8.47 22.37
CA GLU A 36 -7.46 9.84 22.03
C GLU A 36 -6.21 10.69 21.80
N ASP A 37 -5.18 10.49 22.63
CA ASP A 37 -3.99 11.35 22.65
C ASP A 37 -2.74 10.58 23.06
N TYR A 38 -1.61 10.99 22.46
CA TYR A 38 -0.28 10.50 22.80
C TYR A 38 0.66 11.64 23.14
N ASP A 39 1.51 11.40 24.15
CA ASP A 39 2.72 12.18 24.40
C ASP A 39 3.91 11.21 24.42
N ILE A 40 4.74 11.26 23.37
CA ILE A 40 5.80 10.29 23.13
C ILE A 40 7.16 10.98 23.16
N THR A 41 8.04 10.50 24.02
CA THR A 41 9.48 10.86 24.01
C THR A 41 10.26 9.65 23.53
N ALA A 42 11.08 9.82 22.48
CA ALA A 42 11.87 8.74 21.91
C ALA A 42 13.29 9.21 21.57
N GLU A 43 14.26 8.36 21.84
CA GLU A 43 15.65 8.54 21.45
C GLU A 43 16.05 7.45 20.45
N LEU A 44 16.55 7.86 19.28
CA LEU A 44 17.07 6.97 18.24
C LEU A 44 18.61 6.99 18.34
N LEU A 45 19.19 5.80 18.46
CA LEU A 45 20.63 5.57 18.48
C LEU A 45 21.06 4.76 17.25
N PRO A 46 21.30 5.42 16.08
CA PRO A 46 21.51 4.74 14.79
C PRO A 46 22.64 3.73 14.79
N LYS A 47 23.78 4.05 15.43
CA LYS A 47 24.94 3.13 15.52
C LYS A 47 24.67 1.86 16.32
N ALA A 48 23.70 1.89 17.21
CA ALA A 48 23.29 0.73 18.01
C ALA A 48 21.95 0.13 17.52
N HIS A 49 21.36 0.65 16.45
CA HIS A 49 20.02 0.31 15.92
C HIS A 49 18.93 0.34 16.99
N LYS A 50 19.13 1.15 18.06
CA LYS A 50 18.31 1.09 19.28
C LYS A 50 17.32 2.25 19.37
N LEU A 51 16.08 1.89 19.75
CA LEU A 51 15.06 2.80 20.26
C LEU A 51 14.99 2.72 21.78
N THR A 52 14.91 3.87 22.44
CA THR A 52 14.49 3.98 23.85
C THR A 52 13.37 5.01 23.89
N ALA A 53 12.21 4.64 24.42
CA ALA A 53 11.04 5.51 24.36
C ALA A 53 10.15 5.42 25.60
N SER A 54 9.40 6.49 25.82
CA SER A 54 8.29 6.56 26.75
C SER A 54 7.07 7.12 26.04
N ALA A 55 5.92 6.44 26.17
CA ALA A 55 4.65 6.86 25.59
C ALA A 55 3.59 6.98 26.69
N ARG A 56 3.07 8.18 26.89
CA ARG A 56 1.88 8.44 27.68
C ARG A 56 0.66 8.35 26.76
N VAL A 57 -0.26 7.43 27.09
CA VAL A 57 -1.40 7.04 26.26
C VAL A 57 -2.68 7.34 27.00
N LYS A 58 -3.47 8.30 26.50
CA LYS A 58 -4.82 8.57 27.00
C LYS A 58 -5.85 7.83 26.16
N PHE A 59 -6.69 7.04 26.80
CA PHE A 59 -7.69 6.21 26.12
C PHE A 59 -9.02 6.16 26.86
N THR A 60 -10.08 5.81 26.10
CA THR A 60 -11.45 5.63 26.61
C THR A 60 -11.89 4.19 26.35
N ALA A 61 -12.52 3.55 27.35
CA ALA A 61 -13.09 2.24 27.21
C ALA A 61 -14.38 2.27 26.36
N LEU A 62 -14.47 1.41 25.37
CA LEU A 62 -15.66 1.23 24.52
C LEU A 62 -16.64 0.21 25.07
N ASP A 63 -16.17 -0.65 25.96
CA ASP A 63 -16.93 -1.64 26.74
C ASP A 63 -16.40 -1.64 28.17
N ASP A 64 -17.06 -2.34 29.11
CA ASP A 64 -16.50 -2.61 30.44
C ASP A 64 -15.28 -3.53 30.27
N ILE A 65 -14.11 -3.10 30.76
CA ILE A 65 -12.87 -3.83 30.60
C ILE A 65 -12.12 -3.98 31.93
N SER A 66 -11.41 -5.10 32.07
CA SER A 66 -10.44 -5.35 33.13
C SER A 66 -9.00 -5.43 32.59
N ILE A 67 -8.84 -5.44 31.26
CA ILE A 67 -7.55 -5.52 30.57
C ILE A 67 -7.59 -4.52 29.42
N ALA A 68 -6.55 -3.67 29.32
CA ALA A 68 -6.30 -2.82 28.17
C ALA A 68 -5.26 -3.49 27.26
N THR A 69 -5.59 -3.68 25.97
CA THR A 69 -4.72 -4.33 24.97
C THR A 69 -4.23 -3.31 23.97
N PHE A 70 -2.91 -3.31 23.72
CA PHE A 70 -2.25 -2.43 22.76
C PHE A 70 -1.40 -3.26 21.80
N GLU A 71 -1.32 -2.85 20.57
CA GLU A 71 -0.39 -3.37 19.57
C GLU A 71 0.98 -2.72 19.74
N LEU A 72 2.07 -3.52 19.68
CA LEU A 72 3.44 -3.02 19.79
C LEU A 72 4.38 -4.00 19.08
N ASN A 73 5.34 -3.49 18.31
CA ASN A 73 6.36 -4.29 17.62
C ASN A 73 7.07 -5.27 18.58
N ASN A 74 7.28 -6.51 18.15
CA ASN A 74 7.86 -7.55 18.99
C ASN A 74 9.33 -7.29 19.37
N ALA A 75 10.07 -6.54 18.54
CA ALA A 75 11.42 -6.09 18.86
C ALA A 75 11.50 -5.13 20.06
N LEU A 76 10.36 -4.58 20.51
CA LEU A 76 10.29 -3.60 21.58
C LEU A 76 9.84 -4.25 22.88
N ARG A 77 10.73 -4.27 23.87
CA ARG A 77 10.49 -4.79 25.20
C ARG A 77 9.97 -3.69 26.13
N ILE A 78 8.81 -3.93 26.75
CA ILE A 78 8.31 -3.08 27.84
C ILE A 78 9.23 -3.21 29.05
N THR A 79 9.71 -2.09 29.58
CA THR A 79 10.52 -2.03 30.81
C THR A 79 9.70 -1.61 32.01
N ARG A 80 8.66 -0.78 31.80
CA ARG A 80 7.77 -0.31 32.87
C ARG A 80 6.43 0.13 32.28
N VAL A 81 5.34 -0.10 33.03
CA VAL A 81 4.02 0.49 32.78
C VAL A 81 3.54 1.12 34.07
N GLU A 82 2.98 2.31 33.98
CA GLU A 82 2.44 3.06 35.12
C GLU A 82 1.03 3.57 34.81
N ASP A 83 0.19 3.65 35.83
CA ASP A 83 -1.08 4.34 35.75
C ASP A 83 -0.94 5.87 35.80
N ALA A 84 -2.07 6.58 35.84
CA ALA A 84 -2.08 8.06 35.87
C ALA A 84 -1.45 8.64 37.15
N ASP A 85 -1.42 7.88 38.24
CA ASP A 85 -0.87 8.29 39.55
C ASP A 85 0.59 7.85 39.72
N GLY A 86 1.16 7.17 38.72
CA GLY A 86 2.54 6.68 38.73
C GLY A 86 2.73 5.32 39.43
N HIS A 87 1.64 4.60 39.74
CA HIS A 87 1.75 3.27 40.32
C HIS A 87 2.13 2.24 39.23
N PRO A 88 3.10 1.36 39.50
CA PRO A 88 3.52 0.37 38.53
C PRO A 88 2.44 -0.69 38.29
N LEU A 89 2.22 -1.03 37.01
CA LEU A 89 1.34 -2.08 36.55
C LEU A 89 2.14 -3.18 35.87
N THR A 90 1.59 -4.41 35.91
CA THR A 90 2.15 -5.51 35.14
C THR A 90 1.70 -5.42 33.68
N ALA A 91 2.56 -5.87 32.77
CA ALA A 91 2.23 -5.97 31.35
C ALA A 91 2.61 -7.35 30.83
N GLU A 92 1.71 -7.99 30.13
CA GLU A 92 1.91 -9.28 29.46
C GLU A 92 2.14 -9.09 27.98
N ARG A 93 3.23 -9.64 27.43
CA ARG A 93 3.51 -9.64 26.00
C ARG A 93 2.90 -10.88 25.35
N VAL A 94 2.12 -10.70 24.29
CA VAL A 94 1.60 -11.77 23.42
C VAL A 94 2.24 -11.61 22.04
N THR A 95 3.27 -12.41 21.78
CA THR A 95 4.10 -12.27 20.58
C THR A 95 3.38 -12.69 19.30
N GLN A 96 2.45 -13.66 19.35
CA GLN A 96 1.67 -14.12 18.20
C GLN A 96 0.86 -12.99 17.56
N ASP A 97 0.31 -12.09 18.40
CA ASP A 97 -0.56 -11.01 17.96
C ASP A 97 0.18 -9.65 17.94
N SER A 98 1.48 -9.64 18.28
CA SER A 98 2.25 -8.41 18.50
C SER A 98 1.55 -7.44 19.48
N THR A 99 0.94 -7.97 20.58
CA THR A 99 0.19 -7.16 21.54
C THR A 99 0.82 -7.15 22.94
N VAL A 100 0.44 -6.13 23.70
CA VAL A 100 0.75 -5.96 25.12
C VAL A 100 -0.58 -5.81 25.88
N ARG A 101 -0.83 -6.67 26.86
CA ARG A 101 -2.01 -6.67 27.71
C ARG A 101 -1.66 -6.11 29.07
N VAL A 102 -2.42 -5.11 29.53
CA VAL A 102 -2.23 -4.44 30.82
C VAL A 102 -3.47 -4.65 31.67
N PRO A 103 -3.44 -5.50 32.70
CA PRO A 103 -4.53 -5.62 33.65
C PRO A 103 -4.78 -4.31 34.39
N LEU A 104 -6.04 -3.91 34.50
CA LEU A 104 -6.50 -2.72 35.21
C LEU A 104 -7.13 -3.17 36.56
N PRO A 105 -6.46 -2.95 37.70
CA PRO A 105 -6.90 -3.52 38.98
C PRO A 105 -8.31 -3.13 39.40
N ALA A 106 -8.75 -1.91 39.12
CA ALA A 106 -10.09 -1.42 39.40
C ALA A 106 -11.09 -1.67 38.27
N GLY A 107 -10.62 -2.21 37.10
CA GLY A 107 -11.39 -2.24 35.87
C GLY A 107 -11.60 -0.82 35.31
N LEU A 108 -12.25 -0.73 34.15
CA LEU A 108 -12.66 0.53 33.55
C LEU A 108 -14.02 0.36 32.89
N SER A 109 -15.01 1.13 33.34
CA SER A 109 -16.36 1.06 32.81
C SER A 109 -16.45 1.68 31.42
N LYS A 110 -17.41 1.24 30.61
CA LYS A 110 -17.72 1.81 29.29
C LYS A 110 -17.86 3.33 29.36
N GLY A 111 -17.15 4.03 28.48
CA GLY A 111 -17.12 5.50 28.39
C GLY A 111 -16.16 6.16 29.37
N ALA A 112 -15.58 5.44 30.33
CA ALA A 112 -14.57 6.00 31.23
C ALA A 112 -13.21 6.09 30.53
N SER A 113 -12.43 7.12 30.86
CA SER A 113 -11.09 7.35 30.31
C SER A 113 -10.02 7.03 31.37
N SER A 114 -8.86 6.59 30.89
CA SER A 114 -7.67 6.35 31.69
C SER A 114 -6.42 6.78 30.96
N THR A 115 -5.30 6.83 31.67
CA THR A 115 -3.98 7.12 31.11
C THR A 115 -2.99 6.08 31.57
N LEU A 116 -2.20 5.55 30.64
CA LEU A 116 -1.08 4.67 30.92
C LEU A 116 0.21 5.28 30.38
N THR A 117 1.31 5.12 31.10
CA THR A 117 2.64 5.49 30.63
C THR A 117 3.47 4.22 30.45
N PHE A 118 3.91 3.99 29.21
CA PHE A 118 4.77 2.86 28.84
C PHE A 118 6.20 3.34 28.69
N SER A 119 7.15 2.66 29.32
CA SER A 119 8.57 2.79 29.03
C SER A 119 9.04 1.52 28.32
N TYR A 120 9.74 1.66 27.21
CA TYR A 120 10.13 0.51 26.36
C TYR A 120 11.40 0.81 25.58
N GLU A 121 12.08 -0.26 25.17
CA GLU A 121 13.29 -0.17 24.36
C GLU A 121 13.44 -1.40 23.48
N GLY A 122 14.23 -1.30 22.42
CA GLY A 122 14.53 -2.44 21.56
C GLY A 122 15.49 -2.09 20.43
N VAL A 123 15.88 -3.10 19.67
CA VAL A 123 16.73 -2.99 18.48
C VAL A 123 15.86 -3.17 17.25
N LEU A 124 15.87 -2.19 16.34
CA LEU A 124 15.10 -2.18 15.11
C LEU A 124 16.07 -2.21 13.92
N GLN A 125 16.49 -3.41 13.53
CA GLN A 125 17.50 -3.63 12.49
C GLN A 125 17.02 -4.55 11.38
N SER A 126 16.21 -5.58 11.69
CA SER A 126 15.72 -6.59 10.75
C SER A 126 14.20 -6.58 10.64
N SER A 127 13.67 -7.41 9.72
CA SER A 127 12.23 -7.67 9.58
C SER A 127 11.73 -8.84 10.44
N ASP A 128 12.61 -9.56 11.17
CA ASP A 128 12.27 -10.83 11.82
C ASP A 128 11.20 -10.69 12.91
N GLU A 129 11.16 -9.53 13.59
CA GLU A 129 10.16 -9.23 14.62
C GLU A 129 9.17 -8.14 14.18
N SER A 130 9.14 -7.86 12.88
CA SER A 130 8.19 -6.90 12.31
C SER A 130 6.74 -7.38 12.50
N PRO A 131 5.78 -6.46 12.71
CA PRO A 131 4.35 -6.81 12.72
C PRO A 131 3.85 -7.45 11.43
N VAL A 132 4.60 -7.32 10.34
CA VAL A 132 4.34 -7.93 9.04
C VAL A 132 5.56 -8.70 8.60
N GLU A 133 5.39 -10.00 8.44
CA GLU A 133 6.48 -10.91 8.07
C GLU A 133 7.16 -10.47 6.77
N GLY A 134 8.48 -10.42 6.79
CA GLY A 134 9.31 -10.05 5.63
C GLY A 134 9.35 -8.56 5.30
N LEU A 135 8.51 -7.71 5.90
CA LEU A 135 8.50 -6.26 5.67
C LEU A 135 9.20 -5.52 6.81
N LYS A 136 10.21 -4.74 6.47
CA LYS A 136 10.88 -3.86 7.42
C LYS A 136 10.11 -2.53 7.53
N LEU A 137 9.26 -2.40 8.56
CA LEU A 137 8.38 -1.24 8.77
C LEU A 137 8.92 -0.25 9.81
N ALA A 138 9.95 -0.64 10.55
CA ALA A 138 10.71 0.22 11.47
C ALA A 138 12.18 -0.18 11.39
N TYR A 139 13.05 0.82 11.27
CA TYR A 139 14.49 0.65 11.17
C TYR A 139 15.21 1.84 11.77
N ILE A 140 16.26 1.60 12.52
CA ILE A 140 17.14 2.63 13.06
C ILE A 140 18.56 2.35 12.58
N GLY A 141 19.15 3.27 11.82
CA GLY A 141 20.49 3.12 11.25
C GLY A 141 20.97 4.41 10.58
N GLU A 142 22.17 4.36 10.02
CA GLU A 142 22.75 5.44 9.20
C GLU A 142 22.76 4.99 7.72
N PRO A 143 22.58 5.87 6.74
CA PRO A 143 22.35 7.32 6.86
C PRO A 143 20.89 7.70 7.14
N GLU A 144 19.97 6.73 7.24
CA GLU A 144 18.53 6.92 7.43
C GLU A 144 17.98 5.98 8.49
N SER A 145 16.97 6.49 9.21
CA SER A 145 16.15 5.74 10.17
C SER A 145 14.68 6.06 9.86
N TYR A 146 13.80 5.08 10.01
CA TYR A 146 12.36 5.30 9.86
C TYR A 146 11.55 4.45 10.83
N LEU A 147 10.51 5.06 11.35
CA LEU A 147 9.52 4.46 12.24
C LEU A 147 8.16 4.72 11.59
N LEU A 148 7.73 3.83 10.69
CA LEU A 148 6.42 3.95 10.04
C LEU A 148 5.31 3.63 11.04
N TYR A 149 4.16 4.26 10.91
CA TYR A 149 3.00 3.98 11.76
C TYR A 149 2.62 2.49 11.72
N ALA A 150 2.66 1.86 10.54
CA ALA A 150 2.46 0.42 10.37
C ALA A 150 3.48 -0.45 11.14
N GLY A 151 4.67 0.08 11.47
CA GLY A 151 5.71 -0.61 12.23
C GLY A 151 5.39 -0.79 13.71
N ARG A 152 4.28 -0.23 14.22
CA ARG A 152 3.81 -0.35 15.61
C ARG A 152 4.91 -0.03 16.62
N TRP A 153 5.66 1.04 16.38
CA TRP A 153 6.82 1.41 17.19
C TRP A 153 6.47 2.07 18.54
N PHE A 154 5.18 2.31 18.80
CA PHE A 154 4.63 2.75 20.09
C PHE A 154 3.35 1.96 20.38
N PRO A 155 2.90 1.88 21.66
CA PRO A 155 1.66 1.18 22.00
C PRO A 155 0.46 1.82 21.30
N MET A 156 -0.16 1.12 20.35
CA MET A 156 -1.25 1.64 19.53
C MET A 156 -2.47 0.72 19.54
N VAL A 157 -3.58 1.20 19.01
CA VAL A 157 -4.83 0.46 18.88
C VAL A 157 -5.47 0.79 17.54
N GLY A 158 -5.97 -0.21 16.84
CA GLY A 158 -6.78 -0.03 15.65
C GLY A 158 -6.05 0.72 14.53
N TYR A 159 -5.09 0.08 13.91
CA TYR A 159 -4.35 0.62 12.77
C TYR A 159 -5.31 1.25 11.73
N GLU A 160 -5.09 2.53 11.37
CA GLU A 160 -5.89 3.37 10.46
C GLU A 160 -7.39 3.52 10.77
N THR A 161 -7.88 2.97 11.89
CA THR A 161 -9.27 3.15 12.32
C THR A 161 -9.39 3.97 13.59
N ASN A 162 -8.35 3.96 14.46
CA ASN A 162 -8.32 4.76 15.68
C ASN A 162 -7.54 6.06 15.46
N ARG A 163 -8.25 7.17 15.29
CA ARG A 163 -7.68 8.52 15.12
C ARG A 163 -7.27 9.10 16.46
N PHE A 164 -6.12 9.79 16.49
CA PHE A 164 -5.57 10.38 17.71
C PHE A 164 -4.87 11.73 17.45
N THR A 165 -4.65 12.50 18.51
CA THR A 165 -3.73 13.64 18.53
C THR A 165 -2.41 13.20 19.14
N ALA A 166 -1.30 13.90 18.83
CA ALA A 166 0.00 13.53 19.37
C ALA A 166 0.95 14.70 19.56
N ALA A 167 1.72 14.64 20.65
CA ALA A 167 2.99 15.35 20.83
C ALA A 167 4.12 14.30 20.77
N MET A 168 5.11 14.51 19.88
CA MET A 168 6.23 13.60 19.72
C MET A 168 7.56 14.33 19.87
N HIS A 169 8.39 13.88 20.81
CA HIS A 169 9.70 14.44 21.14
C HIS A 169 10.78 13.43 20.73
N ILE A 170 11.37 13.64 19.55
CA ILE A 170 12.31 12.70 18.93
C ILE A 170 13.74 13.22 19.04
N SER A 171 14.57 12.54 19.78
CA SER A 171 15.99 12.86 19.96
C SER A 171 16.87 12.01 19.06
N VAL A 172 17.73 12.66 18.27
CA VAL A 172 18.66 12.01 17.33
C VAL A 172 20.04 12.65 17.44
N PRO A 173 21.14 12.02 16.94
CA PRO A 173 22.41 12.70 16.70
C PRO A 173 22.19 13.98 15.87
N THR A 174 22.96 15.03 16.18
CA THR A 174 22.80 16.35 15.51
C THR A 174 23.07 16.32 13.99
N SER A 175 23.73 15.26 13.48
CA SER A 175 23.91 15.02 12.03
C SER A 175 22.63 14.69 11.31
N LEU A 176 21.60 14.18 12.00
CA LEU A 176 20.35 13.75 11.38
C LEU A 176 19.27 14.84 11.53
N MET A 177 18.49 14.97 10.46
CA MET A 177 17.27 15.76 10.41
C MET A 177 16.08 14.82 10.61
N VAL A 178 15.08 15.20 11.41
CA VAL A 178 13.87 14.42 11.64
C VAL A 178 12.68 15.07 10.93
N VAL A 179 11.86 14.26 10.29
CA VAL A 179 10.62 14.66 9.61
C VAL A 179 9.44 13.91 10.25
N GLY A 180 8.40 14.65 10.59
CA GLY A 180 7.15 14.14 11.18
C GLY A 180 5.97 15.05 10.85
N SER A 181 4.77 14.67 11.27
CA SER A 181 3.53 15.43 11.05
C SER A 181 3.37 16.59 12.02
N GLY A 182 2.86 17.73 11.55
CA GLY A 182 2.43 18.86 12.38
C GLY A 182 3.48 19.94 12.61
N LYS A 183 3.20 20.80 13.61
CA LYS A 183 4.08 21.93 13.95
C LYS A 183 5.37 21.42 14.54
N GLN A 184 6.48 21.81 13.91
CA GLN A 184 7.82 21.39 14.31
C GLN A 184 8.54 22.48 15.09
N SER A 185 9.25 22.08 16.16
CA SER A 185 10.26 22.88 16.84
C SER A 185 11.48 22.03 17.15
N THR A 186 12.64 22.67 17.33
CA THR A 186 13.90 21.97 17.60
C THR A 186 14.60 22.55 18.83
N SER A 187 15.23 21.68 19.62
CA SER A 187 16.09 22.06 20.70
C SER A 187 17.41 21.27 20.66
N VAL A 188 18.54 21.95 20.78
CA VAL A 188 19.86 21.31 20.83
C VAL A 188 20.16 20.99 22.29
N GLY A 189 20.47 19.72 22.56
CA GLY A 189 20.81 19.26 23.89
C GLY A 189 22.11 19.92 24.37
N THR A 190 22.09 20.44 25.60
CA THR A 190 23.26 21.01 26.26
C THR A 190 23.49 20.33 27.61
N ALA A 191 24.70 19.85 27.84
CA ALA A 191 25.13 19.39 29.17
C ALA A 191 25.84 20.51 29.94
N GLN A 192 25.59 20.59 31.23
CA GLN A 192 26.38 21.42 32.09
C GLN A 192 27.65 20.64 32.45
N VAL A 193 28.81 21.16 32.02
CA VAL A 193 30.10 20.57 32.38
C VAL A 193 30.69 21.41 33.49
N GLU A 194 30.81 20.79 34.68
CA GLU A 194 31.60 21.37 35.78
C GLU A 194 33.08 21.09 35.49
N GLU A 195 33.85 22.10 35.15
CA GLU A 195 35.31 21.96 35.11
C GLU A 195 35.81 21.79 36.57
N PRO A 196 36.68 20.81 36.84
CA PRO A 196 37.27 20.68 38.16
C PRO A 196 38.02 21.98 38.53
N PRO A 197 37.95 22.41 39.77
CA PRO A 197 38.62 23.65 40.20
C PRO A 197 40.10 23.58 39.86
N ALA A 198 40.59 24.61 39.17
CA ALA A 198 42.02 24.73 38.88
C ALA A 198 42.84 24.77 40.16
N GLN A 199 43.72 23.80 40.32
CA GLN A 199 44.64 23.75 41.51
C GLN A 199 45.83 24.56 41.19
N GLU A 200 46.06 25.63 42.00
CA GLU A 200 47.25 26.45 41.95
C GLU A 200 48.09 26.24 43.24
N TYR A 201 49.37 26.06 43.05
CA TYR A 201 50.26 25.93 44.16
C TYR A 201 50.99 27.28 44.37
N VAL A 202 50.77 27.94 45.53
CA VAL A 202 51.44 29.16 45.87
C VAL A 202 52.51 28.83 46.94
N VAL A 203 53.73 29.35 46.77
CA VAL A 203 54.80 29.17 47.75
C VAL A 203 54.60 30.19 48.85
N ARG A 204 54.22 29.76 50.05
CA ARG A 204 54.23 30.57 51.29
C ARG A 204 55.25 29.99 52.27
N ASN A 205 56.15 30.83 52.73
CA ASN A 205 57.24 30.47 53.69
C ASN A 205 58.05 29.23 53.18
N GLY A 206 58.42 29.20 51.90
CA GLY A 206 59.25 28.14 51.36
C GLY A 206 58.51 26.77 51.15
N LYS A 207 57.22 26.68 51.50
CA LYS A 207 56.40 25.47 51.28
C LYS A 207 55.32 25.70 50.18
N ARG A 208 55.15 24.76 49.26
CA ARG A 208 54.06 24.75 48.32
C ARG A 208 52.73 24.49 49.05
N VAL A 209 51.85 25.47 49.07
CA VAL A 209 50.50 25.39 49.63
C VAL A 209 49.51 25.38 48.51
N LYS A 210 48.57 24.43 48.51
CA LYS A 210 47.49 24.28 47.54
C LYS A 210 46.44 25.37 47.81
N VAL A 211 46.17 26.21 46.84
CA VAL A 211 45.10 27.23 46.91
C VAL A 211 44.01 26.86 45.90
N GLU A 212 42.79 26.74 46.38
CA GLU A 212 41.62 26.55 45.51
C GLU A 212 41.23 27.92 44.97
N LYS A 213 41.20 28.00 43.60
CA LYS A 213 40.58 29.15 42.94
C LYS A 213 39.05 29.04 42.96
N PRO A 214 38.35 30.19 42.90
CA PRO A 214 36.90 30.16 42.72
C PRO A 214 36.52 29.27 41.53
N ARG A 215 35.45 28.44 41.66
CA ARG A 215 34.97 27.59 40.59
C ARG A 215 34.72 28.43 39.35
N PRO A 216 35.23 28.03 38.15
CA PRO A 216 34.90 28.72 36.93
C PRO A 216 33.38 28.59 36.67
N PRO A 217 32.79 29.55 35.95
CA PRO A 217 31.37 29.48 35.63
C PRO A 217 31.08 28.20 34.83
N ILE A 218 29.96 27.55 35.17
CA ILE A 218 29.49 26.33 34.51
C ILE A 218 29.34 26.60 33.02
N LYS A 219 30.13 25.91 32.20
CA LYS A 219 30.02 25.99 30.72
C LYS A 219 28.98 25.02 30.24
N LYS A 220 28.04 25.49 29.39
CA LYS A 220 27.12 24.64 28.64
C LYS A 220 27.86 24.07 27.44
N GLN A 221 27.96 22.76 27.35
CA GLN A 221 28.52 22.05 26.20
C GLN A 221 27.40 21.40 25.42
N VAL A 222 27.45 21.48 24.09
CA VAL A 222 26.48 20.79 23.21
C VAL A 222 26.65 19.28 23.34
N THR A 223 25.57 18.55 23.59
CA THR A 223 25.60 17.10 23.82
C THR A 223 25.75 16.26 22.56
N GLY A 224 25.75 16.88 21.37
CA GLY A 224 25.76 16.17 20.10
C GLY A 224 24.38 15.55 19.71
N LYS A 225 23.32 15.89 20.46
CA LYS A 225 21.95 15.46 20.21
C LYS A 225 21.04 16.66 19.94
N THR A 226 20.08 16.47 19.04
CA THR A 226 19.00 17.41 18.73
C THR A 226 17.66 16.73 18.98
N THR A 227 16.76 17.40 19.69
CA THR A 227 15.38 16.94 19.89
C THR A 227 14.47 17.73 18.98
N TYR A 228 13.71 17.01 18.17
CA TYR A 228 12.64 17.53 17.32
C TYR A 228 11.31 17.26 18.00
N THR A 229 10.50 18.31 18.16
CA THR A 229 9.16 18.20 18.73
C THR A 229 8.15 18.45 17.62
N PHE A 230 7.22 17.52 17.43
CA PHE A 230 6.11 17.59 16.50
C PHE A 230 4.81 17.61 17.29
N ILE A 231 3.92 18.56 16.98
CA ILE A 231 2.61 18.67 17.62
C ILE A 231 1.54 18.60 16.52
N TRP A 232 0.71 17.55 16.60
CA TRP A 232 -0.45 17.35 15.74
C TRP A 232 -1.73 17.39 16.56
N ASP A 233 -2.57 18.41 16.35
CA ASP A 233 -3.74 18.75 17.19
C ASP A 233 -5.09 18.35 16.59
N LYS A 234 -5.10 17.65 15.45
CA LYS A 234 -6.31 17.12 14.81
C LYS A 234 -6.36 15.59 14.90
N PRO A 235 -7.55 14.98 15.12
CA PRO A 235 -7.63 13.52 15.11
C PRO A 235 -7.22 12.94 13.74
N SER A 236 -6.08 12.23 13.66
CA SER A 236 -5.56 11.58 12.45
C SER A 236 -4.55 10.49 12.83
N PHE A 237 -3.53 10.22 11.97
CA PHE A 237 -2.52 9.17 12.16
C PHE A 237 -1.08 9.75 12.09
N PRO A 238 -0.68 10.67 12.96
CA PRO A 238 0.64 11.32 12.90
C PRO A 238 1.78 10.43 13.43
N GLY A 239 1.70 9.10 13.28
CA GLY A 239 2.62 8.14 13.90
C GLY A 239 3.87 7.79 13.09
N THR A 240 4.10 8.42 11.94
CA THR A 240 5.28 8.17 11.11
C THR A 240 6.39 9.19 11.40
N ILE A 241 7.61 8.69 11.66
CA ILE A 241 8.82 9.49 11.88
C ILE A 241 9.91 8.96 10.94
N ILE A 242 10.57 9.87 10.22
CA ILE A 242 11.69 9.54 9.32
C ILE A 242 12.85 10.47 9.68
N ALA A 243 14.04 9.92 9.83
CA ALA A 243 15.26 10.68 10.16
C ALA A 243 16.38 10.32 9.19
N GLY A 244 17.13 11.30 8.72
CA GLY A 244 18.21 11.07 7.76
C GLY A 244 19.12 12.29 7.57
N GLU A 245 20.21 12.09 6.82
CA GLU A 245 21.13 13.15 6.40
C GLU A 245 20.58 13.93 5.19
N PHE A 246 19.32 14.33 5.27
CA PHE A 246 18.59 14.93 4.16
C PHE A 246 19.09 16.31 3.74
N ARG A 247 18.92 16.60 2.45
CA ARG A 247 18.89 17.95 1.90
C ARG A 247 17.46 18.33 1.59
N VAL A 248 17.09 19.57 1.94
CA VAL A 248 15.70 20.05 1.77
C VAL A 248 15.65 20.99 0.57
N THR A 249 14.64 20.78 -0.28
CA THR A 249 14.29 21.68 -1.38
C THR A 249 12.86 22.12 -1.21
N ASP A 250 12.62 23.43 -1.13
CA ASP A 250 11.28 24.02 -1.02
C ASP A 250 10.75 24.36 -2.41
N THR A 251 9.52 23.92 -2.69
CA THR A 251 8.77 24.24 -3.90
C THR A 251 7.44 24.86 -3.55
N ASN A 252 7.20 26.09 -3.98
CA ASN A 252 5.95 26.80 -3.72
C ASN A 252 5.14 26.95 -5.01
N ARG A 253 3.87 26.50 -4.97
CA ARG A 253 2.92 26.61 -6.11
C ARG A 253 1.49 26.76 -5.61
N GLY A 254 0.77 27.77 -6.10
CA GLY A 254 -0.66 27.96 -5.79
C GLY A 254 -0.99 28.06 -4.30
N GLY A 255 -0.05 28.54 -3.46
CA GLY A 255 -0.21 28.58 -2.01
C GLY A 255 0.11 27.27 -1.29
N ILE A 256 0.54 26.25 -2.03
CA ILE A 256 1.00 24.96 -1.50
C ILE A 256 2.52 25.00 -1.41
N ASN A 257 3.08 24.61 -0.26
CA ASN A 257 4.51 24.45 -0.02
C ASN A 257 4.87 22.96 0.04
N VAL A 258 5.67 22.48 -0.92
CA VAL A 258 6.22 21.12 -0.91
C VAL A 258 7.69 21.19 -0.46
N GLN A 259 7.99 20.52 0.63
CA GLN A 259 9.34 20.34 1.16
C GLN A 259 9.84 18.95 0.78
N THR A 260 10.82 18.87 -0.11
CA THR A 260 11.38 17.59 -0.57
C THR A 260 12.66 17.27 0.20
N TYR A 261 12.65 16.14 0.93
CA TYR A 261 13.73 15.63 1.77
C TYR A 261 14.38 14.43 1.09
N LEU A 262 15.54 14.63 0.46
CA LEU A 262 16.30 13.57 -0.22
C LEU A 262 17.72 13.50 0.32
N LEU A 263 18.34 12.32 0.24
CA LEU A 263 19.77 12.17 0.48
C LEU A 263 20.60 12.94 -0.58
N PRO A 264 21.83 13.34 -0.27
CA PRO A 264 22.65 14.21 -1.14
C PRO A 264 22.84 13.68 -2.56
N ASP A 265 22.92 12.37 -2.75
CA ASP A 265 23.11 11.70 -4.05
C ASP A 265 21.90 11.81 -4.98
N ARG A 266 20.69 12.09 -4.46
CA ARG A 266 19.43 12.24 -5.23
C ARG A 266 18.93 13.69 -5.31
N GLN A 267 19.68 14.63 -4.78
CA GLN A 267 19.27 16.04 -4.75
C GLN A 267 18.94 16.62 -6.14
N SER A 268 19.53 16.09 -7.21
CA SER A 268 19.31 16.56 -8.58
C SER A 268 17.86 16.43 -9.07
N VAL A 269 17.06 15.53 -8.50
CA VAL A 269 15.65 15.33 -8.89
C VAL A 269 14.66 16.00 -7.92
N ALA A 270 15.14 16.57 -6.81
CA ALA A 270 14.29 17.12 -5.74
C ALA A 270 13.32 18.20 -6.26
N GLN A 271 13.80 19.13 -7.09
CA GLN A 271 12.98 20.20 -7.65
C GLN A 271 11.87 19.64 -8.55
N THR A 272 12.17 18.67 -9.42
CA THR A 272 11.21 18.08 -10.36
C THR A 272 10.13 17.30 -9.62
N TYR A 273 10.50 16.56 -8.58
CA TYR A 273 9.54 15.85 -7.73
C TYR A 273 8.69 16.81 -6.91
N GLY A 274 9.27 17.86 -6.35
CA GLY A 274 8.55 18.91 -5.61
C GLY A 274 7.52 19.62 -6.50
N GLU A 275 7.87 19.97 -7.74
CA GLU A 275 6.95 20.60 -8.71
C GLU A 275 5.81 19.65 -9.12
N THR A 276 6.11 18.36 -9.31
CA THR A 276 5.09 17.36 -9.64
C THR A 276 4.15 17.15 -8.47
N ALA A 277 4.66 16.99 -7.25
CA ALA A 277 3.86 16.86 -6.05
C ALA A 277 2.95 18.07 -5.81
N ALA A 278 3.46 19.29 -6.05
CA ALA A 278 2.65 20.51 -5.93
C ALA A 278 1.52 20.56 -6.95
N LYS A 279 1.75 20.13 -8.22
CA LYS A 279 0.70 20.02 -9.25
C LYS A 279 -0.39 19.00 -8.87
N GLU A 280 0.02 17.84 -8.35
CA GLU A 280 -0.90 16.79 -7.91
C GLU A 280 -1.75 17.25 -6.73
N PHE A 281 -1.12 17.87 -5.74
CA PHE A 281 -1.82 18.42 -4.58
C PHE A 281 -2.81 19.54 -4.97
N GLU A 282 -2.40 20.44 -5.87
CA GLU A 282 -3.26 21.48 -6.44
C GLU A 282 -4.48 20.89 -7.17
N TYR A 283 -4.26 19.85 -7.98
CA TYR A 283 -5.33 19.12 -8.68
C TYR A 283 -6.33 18.50 -7.69
N PHE A 284 -5.87 17.78 -6.67
CA PHE A 284 -6.75 17.18 -5.68
C PHE A 284 -7.46 18.21 -4.81
N THR A 285 -6.80 19.33 -4.50
CA THR A 285 -7.45 20.46 -3.82
C THR A 285 -8.61 21.05 -4.65
N ALA A 286 -8.41 21.19 -5.96
CA ALA A 286 -9.46 21.64 -6.87
C ALA A 286 -10.61 20.63 -6.96
N LEU A 287 -10.31 19.34 -6.91
CA LEU A 287 -11.30 18.27 -7.06
C LEU A 287 -12.07 17.99 -5.77
N TYR A 288 -11.39 17.89 -4.63
CA TYR A 288 -11.96 17.42 -3.35
C TYR A 288 -12.15 18.53 -2.32
N GLY A 289 -11.54 19.68 -2.52
CA GLY A 289 -11.48 20.75 -1.51
C GLY A 289 -10.14 20.74 -0.76
N PRO A 290 -9.98 21.61 0.25
CA PRO A 290 -8.71 21.73 0.99
C PRO A 290 -8.26 20.41 1.62
N GLY A 291 -6.97 20.10 1.52
CA GLY A 291 -6.34 19.01 2.24
C GLY A 291 -6.11 19.33 3.73
N PRO A 292 -5.43 18.43 4.48
CA PRO A 292 -5.19 18.62 5.91
C PRO A 292 -4.28 19.83 6.22
N SER A 293 -3.45 20.25 5.27
CA SER A 293 -2.50 21.36 5.38
C SER A 293 -2.19 21.91 4.00
N THR A 294 -1.59 23.10 3.93
CA THR A 294 -0.99 23.66 2.71
C THR A 294 0.50 23.32 2.58
N THR A 295 1.05 22.60 3.54
CA THR A 295 2.42 22.07 3.50
C THR A 295 2.38 20.56 3.27
N LEU A 296 3.20 20.07 2.33
CA LEU A 296 3.44 18.66 2.09
C LEU A 296 4.94 18.38 2.20
N LYS A 297 5.31 17.37 2.96
CA LYS A 297 6.67 16.86 3.09
C LYS A 297 6.80 15.62 2.22
N LEU A 298 7.61 15.70 1.16
CA LEU A 298 7.95 14.57 0.31
C LEU A 298 9.31 14.01 0.75
N ILE A 299 9.35 12.74 1.17
CA ILE A 299 10.51 12.17 1.84
C ILE A 299 10.95 10.91 1.13
N GLU A 300 12.25 10.71 1.02
CA GLU A 300 12.85 9.45 0.60
C GLU A 300 12.81 8.41 1.72
N LEU A 301 12.60 7.14 1.35
CA LEU A 301 12.76 5.94 2.18
C LEU A 301 13.78 4.99 1.53
N PRO A 302 14.49 4.16 2.29
CA PRO A 302 15.32 3.09 1.72
C PRO A 302 14.54 2.13 0.82
N ASP A 303 15.24 1.42 -0.07
CA ASP A 303 14.62 0.49 -1.03
C ASP A 303 14.14 -0.83 -0.41
N ASP A 304 14.55 -1.15 0.80
CA ASP A 304 14.29 -2.41 1.52
C ASP A 304 13.05 -2.36 2.43
N THR A 305 12.17 -1.38 2.19
CA THR A 305 10.88 -1.23 2.87
C THR A 305 9.73 -1.12 1.85
N VAL A 306 8.59 -0.56 2.27
CA VAL A 306 7.41 -0.37 1.42
C VAL A 306 7.69 0.57 0.23
N PRO A 307 6.99 0.42 -0.89
CA PRO A 307 7.15 1.32 -2.04
C PRO A 307 6.81 2.77 -1.72
N SER A 308 5.82 2.99 -0.87
CA SER A 308 5.39 4.29 -0.37
C SER A 308 4.75 4.18 0.99
N ALA A 309 4.76 5.29 1.72
CA ALA A 309 4.04 5.46 2.98
C ALA A 309 3.50 6.88 3.09
N TRP A 310 2.46 7.06 3.88
CA TRP A 310 1.85 8.37 4.11
C TRP A 310 1.63 8.63 5.61
N ALA A 311 1.54 9.89 5.95
CA ALA A 311 1.02 10.40 7.21
C ALA A 311 0.44 11.79 6.94
N PRO A 312 -0.30 12.42 7.86
CA PRO A 312 -0.72 13.80 7.69
C PRO A 312 0.47 14.70 7.33
N GLU A 313 0.37 15.48 6.26
CA GLU A 313 1.44 16.33 5.68
C GLU A 313 2.64 15.58 5.10
N MET A 314 2.64 14.26 5.06
CA MET A 314 3.78 13.47 4.63
C MET A 314 3.41 12.53 3.48
N ALA A 315 4.27 12.48 2.47
CA ALA A 315 4.29 11.48 1.40
C ALA A 315 5.72 10.94 1.31
N ALA A 316 5.93 9.67 1.61
CA ALA A 316 7.24 9.05 1.57
C ALA A 316 7.31 8.00 0.46
N LEU A 317 8.37 8.00 -0.33
CA LEU A 317 8.59 7.07 -1.45
C LEU A 317 9.92 6.36 -1.30
N ALA A 318 9.98 5.08 -1.68
CA ALA A 318 11.24 4.34 -1.72
C ALA A 318 12.24 4.99 -2.70
N ALA A 319 13.52 4.93 -2.38
CA ALA A 319 14.64 5.53 -3.14
C ALA A 319 14.62 5.18 -4.64
N ARG A 320 14.19 3.96 -4.98
CA ARG A 320 14.02 3.52 -6.38
C ARG A 320 13.03 4.37 -7.18
N ALA A 321 12.04 4.98 -6.53
CA ALA A 321 11.08 5.85 -7.19
C ALA A 321 11.75 7.13 -7.73
N PHE A 322 12.82 7.59 -7.07
CA PHE A 322 13.56 8.79 -7.47
C PHE A 322 14.61 8.55 -8.56
N ARG A 323 14.65 7.35 -9.14
CA ARG A 323 15.54 7.00 -10.26
C ARG A 323 14.82 7.17 -11.60
N GLY A 324 15.45 7.86 -12.53
CA GLY A 324 14.91 8.05 -13.89
C GLY A 324 13.79 9.09 -13.96
N LYS A 325 12.72 8.79 -14.69
CA LYS A 325 11.57 9.68 -14.83
C LYS A 325 10.72 9.67 -13.56
N VAL A 326 10.07 10.80 -13.26
CA VAL A 326 9.16 10.90 -12.11
C VAL A 326 8.06 9.85 -12.20
N ASN A 327 7.94 9.03 -11.16
CA ASN A 327 6.82 8.11 -11.00
C ASN A 327 5.60 8.86 -10.45
N TYR A 328 4.99 9.67 -11.31
CA TYR A 328 3.85 10.52 -10.94
C TYR A 328 2.61 9.71 -10.53
N ARG A 329 2.46 8.46 -10.98
CA ARG A 329 1.33 7.60 -10.56
C ARG A 329 1.45 7.23 -9.07
N LEU A 330 2.61 6.70 -8.67
CA LEU A 330 2.87 6.36 -7.26
C LEU A 330 2.79 7.60 -6.36
N LEU A 331 3.33 8.73 -6.85
CA LEU A 331 3.31 9.99 -6.12
C LEU A 331 1.86 10.48 -5.93
N ALA A 332 1.03 10.50 -6.99
CA ALA A 332 -0.37 10.89 -6.93
C ALA A 332 -1.19 10.00 -5.98
N ASN A 333 -0.97 8.68 -6.02
CA ASN A 333 -1.58 7.74 -5.08
C ASN A 333 -1.23 8.11 -3.63
N THR A 334 0.06 8.29 -3.34
CA THR A 334 0.54 8.61 -1.98
C THR A 334 0.03 9.97 -1.49
N ILE A 335 -0.02 10.98 -2.36
CA ILE A 335 -0.55 12.31 -2.03
C ILE A 335 -2.07 12.27 -1.80
N ALA A 336 -2.81 11.45 -2.55
CA ALA A 336 -4.25 11.33 -2.39
C ALA A 336 -4.66 10.86 -0.98
N HIS A 337 -3.79 10.14 -0.28
CA HIS A 337 -3.99 9.76 1.11
C HIS A 337 -4.04 10.96 2.09
N GLN A 338 -3.68 12.17 1.66
CA GLN A 338 -3.94 13.36 2.47
C GLN A 338 -5.44 13.60 2.64
N TRP A 339 -6.27 13.27 1.65
CA TRP A 339 -7.74 13.28 1.74
C TRP A 339 -8.29 11.95 2.25
N TRP A 340 -7.80 10.82 1.70
CA TRP A 340 -8.30 9.48 1.93
C TRP A 340 -7.37 8.71 2.88
N GLY A 341 -7.66 8.78 4.17
CA GLY A 341 -6.83 8.31 5.27
C GLY A 341 -6.58 9.44 6.27
N ALA A 342 -5.78 10.45 5.92
CA ALA A 342 -5.45 11.52 6.85
C ALA A 342 -6.65 12.39 7.22
N LEU A 343 -7.41 12.91 6.24
CA LEU A 343 -8.56 13.79 6.48
C LEU A 343 -9.85 13.01 6.74
N VAL A 344 -10.18 12.06 5.87
CA VAL A 344 -11.32 11.14 6.02
C VAL A 344 -10.77 9.72 6.13
N SER A 345 -11.08 8.99 7.19
CA SER A 345 -10.57 7.62 7.40
C SER A 345 -11.69 6.59 7.47
N PRO A 346 -11.40 5.30 7.22
CA PRO A 346 -12.35 4.23 7.50
C PRO A 346 -12.69 4.15 8.99
N ALA A 347 -13.96 3.84 9.30
CA ALA A 347 -14.41 3.64 10.67
C ALA A 347 -14.15 2.22 11.20
N ASN A 348 -13.96 1.27 10.31
CA ASN A 348 -13.71 -0.14 10.58
C ASN A 348 -12.95 -0.77 9.42
N ARG A 349 -12.49 -2.00 9.60
CA ARG A 349 -11.69 -2.70 8.59
C ARG A 349 -12.45 -3.01 7.29
N GLU A 350 -13.74 -3.24 7.36
CA GLU A 350 -14.62 -3.48 6.21
C GLU A 350 -14.77 -2.23 5.32
N SER A 351 -14.42 -1.07 5.86
CA SER A 351 -14.48 0.21 5.15
C SER A 351 -13.12 0.70 4.65
N PHE A 352 -12.03 -0.09 4.71
CA PHE A 352 -10.68 0.33 4.28
C PHE A 352 -10.62 0.80 2.83
N TRP A 353 -11.51 0.30 1.96
CA TRP A 353 -11.59 0.75 0.57
C TRP A 353 -11.89 2.26 0.43
N LEU A 354 -12.43 2.91 1.48
CA LEU A 354 -12.61 4.37 1.55
C LEU A 354 -11.28 5.14 1.69
N SER A 355 -10.17 4.44 2.02
CA SER A 355 -8.82 4.97 1.99
C SER A 355 -8.10 4.52 0.71
N ASP A 356 -7.75 3.26 0.62
CA ASP A 356 -6.89 2.73 -0.44
C ASP A 356 -7.55 2.74 -1.82
N GLY A 357 -8.83 2.35 -1.91
CA GLY A 357 -9.59 2.40 -3.16
C GLY A 357 -9.81 3.82 -3.67
N PHE A 358 -10.05 4.76 -2.75
CA PHE A 358 -10.20 6.18 -3.07
C PHE A 358 -8.87 6.80 -3.53
N ALA A 359 -7.76 6.48 -2.88
CA ALA A 359 -6.43 6.92 -3.30
C ALA A 359 -6.07 6.34 -4.67
N ARG A 360 -6.37 5.06 -4.90
CA ARG A 360 -6.15 4.38 -6.19
C ARG A 360 -6.96 5.00 -7.32
N TYR A 361 -8.22 5.34 -7.07
CA TYR A 361 -9.05 6.01 -8.08
C TYR A 361 -8.63 7.48 -8.29
N SER A 362 -8.14 8.15 -7.24
CA SER A 362 -7.56 9.50 -7.36
C SER A 362 -6.31 9.51 -8.23
N GLU A 363 -5.44 8.49 -8.11
CA GLU A 363 -4.34 8.26 -9.05
C GLU A 363 -4.85 8.18 -10.48
N ALA A 364 -5.89 7.37 -10.74
CA ALA A 364 -6.48 7.22 -12.07
C ALA A 364 -7.03 8.55 -12.60
N ARG A 365 -7.70 9.35 -11.76
CA ARG A 365 -8.21 10.67 -12.11
C ARG A 365 -7.09 11.66 -12.43
N TYR A 366 -5.96 11.60 -11.72
CA TYR A 366 -4.81 12.42 -12.05
C TYR A 366 -4.16 11.99 -13.39
N VAL A 367 -4.08 10.69 -13.66
CA VAL A 367 -3.61 10.17 -14.95
C VAL A 367 -4.52 10.62 -16.09
N GLU A 368 -5.86 10.59 -15.91
CA GLU A 368 -6.85 11.14 -16.86
C GLU A 368 -6.53 12.60 -17.19
N HIS A 369 -6.24 13.41 -16.17
CA HIS A 369 -5.88 14.81 -16.32
C HIS A 369 -4.52 15.03 -17.03
N ALA A 370 -3.50 14.25 -16.69
CA ALA A 370 -2.13 14.44 -17.12
C ALA A 370 -1.80 13.76 -18.47
N ALA A 371 -2.42 12.62 -18.77
CA ALA A 371 -2.12 11.77 -19.93
C ALA A 371 -3.34 11.51 -20.82
N GLY A 372 -4.51 12.06 -20.48
CA GLY A 372 -5.75 11.92 -21.25
C GLY A 372 -6.38 10.54 -21.17
N GLU A 373 -7.34 10.29 -22.06
CA GLU A 373 -8.18 9.07 -22.07
C GLU A 373 -7.35 7.79 -22.21
N ALA A 374 -6.33 7.78 -23.05
CA ALA A 374 -5.50 6.57 -23.24
C ALA A 374 -4.72 6.18 -21.97
N GLY A 375 -4.18 7.14 -21.24
CA GLY A 375 -3.55 6.87 -19.94
C GLY A 375 -4.56 6.38 -18.91
N PHE A 376 -5.75 6.96 -18.88
CA PHE A 376 -6.82 6.55 -18.00
C PHE A 376 -7.30 5.12 -18.28
N GLU A 377 -7.45 4.74 -19.55
CA GLU A 377 -7.80 3.38 -19.96
C GLU A 377 -6.76 2.35 -19.48
N GLU A 378 -5.47 2.66 -19.58
CA GLU A 378 -4.41 1.78 -19.08
C GLU A 378 -4.52 1.56 -17.57
N VAL A 379 -4.70 2.63 -16.80
CA VAL A 379 -4.83 2.54 -15.32
C VAL A 379 -6.09 1.79 -14.91
N THR A 380 -7.23 2.04 -15.56
CA THR A 380 -8.48 1.33 -15.26
C THR A 380 -8.40 -0.16 -15.63
N LYS A 381 -7.64 -0.50 -16.67
CA LYS A 381 -7.34 -1.88 -17.03
C LYS A 381 -6.46 -2.56 -15.97
N ASP A 382 -5.42 -1.88 -15.47
CA ASP A 382 -4.60 -2.38 -14.36
C ASP A 382 -5.45 -2.62 -13.10
N MET A 383 -6.34 -1.68 -12.75
CA MET A 383 -7.27 -1.85 -11.62
C MET A 383 -8.21 -3.04 -11.82
N SER A 384 -8.70 -3.24 -13.05
CA SER A 384 -9.56 -4.40 -13.36
C SER A 384 -8.82 -5.73 -13.19
N VAL A 385 -7.54 -5.80 -13.60
CA VAL A 385 -6.69 -6.98 -13.40
C VAL A 385 -6.47 -7.24 -11.92
N GLY A 386 -6.11 -6.21 -11.15
CA GLY A 386 -5.94 -6.29 -9.70
C GLY A 386 -7.22 -6.73 -9.00
N ALA A 387 -8.36 -6.11 -9.31
CA ALA A 387 -9.66 -6.43 -8.74
C ALA A 387 -10.09 -7.89 -8.97
N LEU A 388 -9.76 -8.47 -10.13
CA LEU A 388 -10.09 -9.85 -10.49
C LEU A 388 -9.06 -10.88 -9.99
N ALA A 389 -7.90 -10.44 -9.53
CA ALA A 389 -6.83 -11.34 -9.11
C ALA A 389 -7.26 -12.19 -7.90
N TYR A 390 -7.93 -11.62 -6.93
CA TYR A 390 -8.31 -12.28 -5.67
C TYR A 390 -9.76 -11.99 -5.26
N ASP A 391 -10.68 -11.91 -6.21
CA ASP A 391 -12.11 -11.68 -5.94
C ASP A 391 -12.79 -12.94 -5.38
N THR A 392 -12.30 -13.43 -4.24
CA THR A 392 -12.72 -14.67 -3.57
C THR A 392 -13.70 -14.47 -2.44
N VAL A 393 -13.73 -13.28 -1.86
CA VAL A 393 -14.65 -12.88 -0.80
C VAL A 393 -15.24 -11.50 -1.10
N PRO A 394 -16.45 -11.19 -0.60
CA PRO A 394 -17.02 -9.85 -0.73
C PRO A 394 -16.09 -8.78 -0.13
N LEU A 395 -16.00 -7.61 -0.77
CA LEU A 395 -15.20 -6.51 -0.25
C LEU A 395 -15.68 -6.08 1.14
N GLY A 396 -16.98 -6.06 1.41
CA GLY A 396 -17.56 -5.81 2.73
C GLY A 396 -17.16 -6.82 3.80
N SER A 397 -16.51 -7.93 3.44
CA SER A 397 -15.94 -8.92 4.36
C SER A 397 -14.41 -8.87 4.45
N SER A 398 -13.76 -7.93 3.77
CA SER A 398 -12.30 -7.80 3.72
C SER A 398 -11.64 -7.60 5.09
N GLY A 399 -12.37 -7.12 6.08
CA GLY A 399 -11.88 -6.95 7.45
C GLY A 399 -11.35 -8.22 8.12
N LYS A 400 -11.67 -9.40 7.58
CA LYS A 400 -11.16 -10.70 8.05
C LYS A 400 -9.81 -11.10 7.46
N LEU A 401 -9.37 -10.42 6.39
CA LEU A 401 -8.09 -10.70 5.72
C LEU A 401 -6.95 -9.96 6.42
N ASP A 402 -5.72 -10.44 6.24
CA ASP A 402 -4.54 -9.69 6.63
C ASP A 402 -4.43 -8.44 5.74
N ILE A 403 -4.25 -7.26 6.38
CA ILE A 403 -4.20 -5.96 5.67
C ILE A 403 -3.02 -5.81 4.71
N PHE A 404 -1.97 -6.61 4.87
CA PHE A 404 -0.81 -6.62 3.98
C PHE A 404 -0.83 -7.79 2.99
N SER A 405 -1.90 -8.62 3.01
CA SER A 405 -2.03 -9.71 2.05
C SER A 405 -2.36 -9.20 0.64
N PRO A 406 -1.93 -9.91 -0.41
CA PRO A 406 -2.31 -9.61 -1.79
C PRO A 406 -3.83 -9.62 -2.00
N GLU A 407 -4.55 -10.48 -1.29
CA GLU A 407 -6.00 -10.59 -1.32
C GLU A 407 -6.66 -9.31 -0.80
N PHE A 408 -6.21 -8.81 0.34
CA PHE A 408 -6.72 -7.56 0.91
C PHE A 408 -6.46 -6.39 -0.03
N GLN A 409 -5.23 -6.26 -0.53
CA GLN A 409 -4.84 -5.20 -1.46
C GLN A 409 -5.65 -5.24 -2.77
N SER A 410 -5.87 -6.43 -3.32
CA SER A 410 -6.72 -6.63 -4.50
C SER A 410 -8.15 -6.09 -4.28
N LEU A 411 -8.74 -6.41 -3.13
CA LEU A 411 -10.12 -6.03 -2.82
C LEU A 411 -10.24 -4.55 -2.45
N VAL A 412 -9.45 -4.07 -1.49
CA VAL A 412 -9.65 -2.70 -0.97
C VAL A 412 -9.09 -1.64 -1.91
N THR A 413 -7.98 -1.91 -2.59
CA THR A 413 -7.32 -0.95 -3.48
C THR A 413 -7.92 -1.00 -4.88
N ASP A 414 -7.77 -2.13 -5.59
CA ASP A 414 -8.13 -2.19 -6.99
C ASP A 414 -9.64 -2.37 -7.22
N LYS A 415 -10.32 -3.30 -6.50
CA LYS A 415 -11.78 -3.44 -6.60
C LYS A 415 -12.48 -2.21 -6.03
N GLY A 416 -11.98 -1.64 -4.90
CA GLY A 416 -12.45 -0.37 -4.36
C GLY A 416 -12.35 0.77 -5.37
N GLY A 417 -11.22 0.89 -6.08
CA GLY A 417 -11.04 1.85 -7.17
C GLY A 417 -12.00 1.63 -8.34
N MET A 418 -12.23 0.37 -8.74
CA MET A 418 -13.20 0.03 -9.78
C MET A 418 -14.64 0.33 -9.38
N ILE A 419 -15.00 0.18 -8.10
CA ILE A 419 -16.33 0.57 -7.62
C ILE A 419 -16.55 2.08 -7.81
N LEU A 420 -15.56 2.92 -7.52
CA LEU A 420 -15.65 4.36 -7.77
C LEU A 420 -15.72 4.69 -9.26
N HIS A 421 -14.98 3.97 -10.10
CA HIS A 421 -15.05 4.11 -11.55
C HIS A 421 -16.45 3.78 -12.09
N MET A 422 -17.03 2.68 -11.64
CA MET A 422 -18.39 2.26 -12.00
C MET A 422 -19.44 3.22 -11.42
N LEU A 423 -19.27 3.72 -10.19
CA LEU A 423 -20.18 4.69 -9.60
C LEU A 423 -20.22 5.98 -10.43
N ARG A 424 -19.04 6.49 -10.85
CA ARG A 424 -18.94 7.67 -11.73
C ARG A 424 -19.70 7.43 -13.05
N TRP A 425 -19.61 6.24 -13.61
CA TRP A 425 -20.37 5.86 -14.81
C TRP A 425 -21.89 5.83 -14.56
N VAL A 426 -22.34 5.36 -13.40
CA VAL A 426 -23.77 5.25 -13.04
C VAL A 426 -24.38 6.63 -12.83
N ILE A 427 -23.76 7.48 -12.00
CA ILE A 427 -24.35 8.75 -11.57
C ILE A 427 -23.92 9.96 -12.42
N GLY A 428 -22.91 9.78 -13.29
CA GLY A 428 -22.32 10.85 -14.12
C GLY A 428 -21.26 11.67 -13.42
N ASP A 429 -20.41 12.34 -14.22
CA ASP A 429 -19.21 13.06 -13.75
C ASP A 429 -19.55 14.16 -12.73
N ASP A 430 -20.52 15.03 -13.04
CA ASP A 430 -20.90 16.15 -12.19
C ASP A 430 -21.42 15.71 -10.82
N ALA A 431 -22.27 14.68 -10.77
CA ALA A 431 -22.81 14.16 -9.52
C ALA A 431 -21.71 13.44 -8.72
N PHE A 432 -20.79 12.73 -9.41
CA PHE A 432 -19.67 12.08 -8.78
C PHE A 432 -18.70 13.09 -8.13
N ASP A 433 -18.30 14.14 -8.84
CA ASP A 433 -17.39 15.17 -8.30
C ASP A 433 -18.02 15.92 -7.12
N LYS A 434 -19.33 16.21 -7.18
CA LYS A 434 -20.08 16.76 -6.05
C LYS A 434 -20.13 15.80 -4.86
N THR A 435 -20.29 14.49 -5.12
CA THR A 435 -20.28 13.45 -4.09
C THR A 435 -18.94 13.43 -3.35
N MET A 436 -17.83 13.37 -4.09
CA MET A 436 -16.50 13.31 -3.50
C MET A 436 -16.20 14.53 -2.63
N ARG A 437 -16.53 15.73 -3.12
CA ARG A 437 -16.35 16.98 -2.37
C ARG A 437 -17.27 17.07 -1.15
N ALA A 438 -18.53 16.67 -1.27
CA ALA A 438 -19.48 16.65 -0.16
C ALA A 438 -19.06 15.66 0.93
N PHE A 439 -18.52 14.50 0.51
CA PHE A 439 -18.02 13.49 1.42
C PHE A 439 -16.82 14.00 2.25
N VAL A 440 -15.82 14.62 1.60
CA VAL A 440 -14.72 15.29 2.30
C VAL A 440 -15.23 16.36 3.26
N THR A 441 -16.15 17.21 2.82
CA THR A 441 -16.68 18.30 3.66
C THR A 441 -17.41 17.77 4.90
N ARG A 442 -18.23 16.71 4.75
CA ARG A 442 -19.01 16.11 5.85
C ARG A 442 -18.16 15.35 6.85
N PHE A 443 -17.12 14.66 6.36
CA PHE A 443 -16.31 13.74 7.16
C PHE A 443 -14.88 14.21 7.42
N ALA A 444 -14.54 15.49 7.11
CA ALA A 444 -13.24 16.04 7.46
C ALA A 444 -12.93 15.82 8.95
N TRP A 445 -11.77 15.22 9.24
CA TRP A 445 -11.29 14.85 10.57
C TRP A 445 -12.16 13.81 11.30
N LYS A 446 -12.90 13.02 10.54
CA LYS A 446 -13.79 11.96 11.07
C LYS A 446 -13.55 10.65 10.34
N SER A 447 -14.02 9.58 10.97
CA SER A 447 -14.11 8.26 10.33
C SER A 447 -15.49 8.08 9.68
N ALA A 448 -15.53 7.32 8.58
CA ALA A 448 -16.73 7.04 7.81
C ALA A 448 -16.87 5.55 7.49
N THR A 449 -18.09 5.09 7.26
CA THR A 449 -18.42 3.75 6.80
C THR A 449 -18.82 3.75 5.32
N SER A 450 -18.88 2.58 4.70
CA SER A 450 -19.41 2.41 3.34
C SER A 450 -20.83 2.98 3.20
N ASP A 451 -21.70 2.79 4.20
CA ASP A 451 -23.03 3.37 4.23
C ASP A 451 -23.02 4.90 4.27
N SER A 452 -22.09 5.47 5.04
CA SER A 452 -21.91 6.92 5.09
C SER A 452 -21.60 7.52 3.72
N PHE A 453 -20.76 6.83 2.92
CA PHE A 453 -20.44 7.23 1.56
C PHE A 453 -21.65 7.08 0.63
N ARG A 454 -22.35 5.92 0.71
CA ARG A 454 -23.58 5.68 -0.07
C ARG A 454 -24.62 6.79 0.15
N GLU A 455 -24.91 7.15 1.41
CA GLU A 455 -25.85 8.23 1.74
C GLU A 455 -25.48 9.56 1.07
N VAL A 456 -24.20 9.92 1.06
CA VAL A 456 -23.73 11.14 0.39
C VAL A 456 -23.92 11.04 -1.12
N ALA A 457 -23.58 9.88 -1.72
CA ALA A 457 -23.74 9.67 -3.16
C ALA A 457 -25.21 9.71 -3.60
N GLU A 458 -26.12 9.10 -2.84
CA GLU A 458 -27.56 9.17 -3.07
C GLU A 458 -28.09 10.60 -2.96
N ALA A 459 -27.64 11.37 -1.96
CA ALA A 459 -28.04 12.75 -1.77
C ALA A 459 -27.57 13.68 -2.92
N GLN A 460 -26.37 13.44 -3.49
CA GLN A 460 -25.83 14.27 -4.56
C GLN A 460 -26.35 13.87 -5.94
N SER A 461 -26.63 12.60 -6.17
CA SER A 461 -27.10 12.08 -7.46
C SER A 461 -28.64 12.09 -7.60
N GLY A 462 -29.37 12.09 -6.49
CA GLY A 462 -30.80 11.88 -6.47
C GLY A 462 -31.23 10.47 -6.90
N GLN A 463 -30.33 9.50 -6.92
CA GLN A 463 -30.56 8.11 -7.35
C GLN A 463 -30.45 7.17 -6.16
N PRO A 464 -31.29 6.11 -6.07
CA PRO A 464 -31.12 5.05 -5.08
C PRO A 464 -29.93 4.17 -5.47
N LEU A 465 -28.91 4.07 -4.62
CA LEU A 465 -27.67 3.35 -4.90
C LEU A 465 -27.49 2.08 -4.05
N ASN A 466 -28.45 1.76 -3.18
CA ASN A 466 -28.34 0.56 -2.34
C ASN A 466 -28.07 -0.71 -3.14
N GLY A 467 -28.80 -0.92 -4.24
CA GLY A 467 -28.59 -2.09 -5.11
C GLY A 467 -27.19 -2.13 -5.74
N PHE A 468 -26.65 -0.96 -6.13
CA PHE A 468 -25.29 -0.85 -6.66
C PHE A 468 -24.26 -1.26 -5.60
N PHE A 469 -24.35 -0.71 -4.38
CA PHE A 469 -23.39 -1.01 -3.33
C PHE A 469 -23.51 -2.45 -2.82
N THR A 470 -24.73 -3.00 -2.66
CA THR A 470 -24.93 -4.41 -2.32
C THR A 470 -24.30 -5.33 -3.36
N GLN A 471 -24.49 -5.05 -4.64
CA GLN A 471 -23.91 -5.86 -5.73
C GLN A 471 -22.38 -5.88 -5.67
N TRP A 472 -21.72 -4.77 -5.41
CA TRP A 472 -20.28 -4.66 -5.52
C TRP A 472 -19.49 -4.79 -4.21
N LEU A 473 -20.15 -4.51 -3.06
CA LEU A 473 -19.53 -4.66 -1.75
C LEU A 473 -19.82 -6.02 -1.10
N ASP A 474 -21.07 -6.53 -1.27
CA ASP A 474 -21.53 -7.70 -0.54
C ASP A 474 -21.51 -9.00 -1.39
N SER A 475 -21.09 -8.89 -2.66
CA SER A 475 -21.00 -10.03 -3.58
C SER A 475 -19.60 -10.13 -4.19
N THR A 476 -19.30 -11.33 -4.70
CA THR A 476 -18.07 -11.63 -5.45
C THR A 476 -18.38 -11.84 -6.93
N GLY A 477 -17.34 -11.84 -7.75
CA GLY A 477 -17.44 -12.11 -9.18
C GLY A 477 -17.69 -10.85 -9.99
N ALA A 478 -17.42 -10.99 -11.29
CA ALA A 478 -17.70 -9.99 -12.31
C ALA A 478 -18.36 -10.68 -13.50
N PRO A 479 -19.29 -10.01 -14.21
CA PRO A 479 -20.03 -10.62 -15.32
C PRO A 479 -19.11 -10.99 -16.49
N ASP A 480 -19.44 -12.07 -17.18
CA ASP A 480 -18.86 -12.44 -18.47
C ASP A 480 -19.93 -12.21 -19.55
N PHE A 481 -19.86 -11.05 -20.23
CA PHE A 481 -20.87 -10.65 -21.17
C PHE A 481 -20.82 -11.46 -22.49
N LYS A 482 -21.90 -12.15 -22.78
CA LYS A 482 -22.14 -12.81 -24.07
C LYS A 482 -23.24 -12.06 -24.82
N ASN A 483 -22.91 -11.56 -26.02
CA ASN A 483 -23.83 -10.79 -26.84
C ASN A 483 -24.34 -11.64 -28.02
N LYS A 484 -25.64 -11.86 -28.08
CA LYS A 484 -26.33 -12.47 -29.25
C LYS A 484 -27.22 -11.42 -29.85
N TYR A 485 -27.17 -11.24 -31.17
CA TYR A 485 -27.99 -10.25 -31.84
C TYR A 485 -28.36 -10.65 -33.27
N THR A 486 -29.44 -10.05 -33.76
CA THR A 486 -29.88 -10.12 -35.14
C THR A 486 -30.11 -8.70 -35.66
N VAL A 487 -29.71 -8.46 -36.91
CA VAL A 487 -29.84 -7.14 -37.54
C VAL A 487 -30.97 -7.23 -38.59
N TYR A 488 -31.98 -6.38 -38.45
CA TYR A 488 -33.10 -6.24 -39.36
C TYR A 488 -32.95 -4.94 -40.13
N ARG A 489 -33.24 -4.99 -41.48
CA ARG A 489 -33.38 -3.78 -42.28
C ARG A 489 -34.81 -3.25 -42.13
N LEU A 490 -34.93 -1.98 -41.76
CA LEU A 490 -36.22 -1.31 -41.68
C LEU A 490 -36.65 -0.78 -43.05
N GLY A 491 -37.90 -1.00 -43.42
CA GLY A 491 -38.42 -0.50 -44.70
C GLY A 491 -38.42 1.03 -44.82
N ASN A 492 -38.61 1.54 -46.02
CA ASN A 492 -38.73 2.99 -46.30
C ASN A 492 -37.51 3.83 -45.89
N ASN A 493 -36.31 3.34 -46.09
CA ASN A 493 -35.04 4.02 -45.73
C ASN A 493 -34.90 4.41 -44.24
N LYS A 494 -35.61 3.73 -43.34
CA LYS A 494 -35.57 3.98 -41.89
C LYS A 494 -34.33 3.43 -41.16
N GLY A 495 -33.37 2.87 -41.93
CA GLY A 495 -32.14 2.33 -41.36
C GLY A 495 -32.25 0.84 -40.96
N PHE A 496 -31.64 0.51 -39.82
CA PHE A 496 -31.53 -0.86 -39.34
C PHE A 496 -31.90 -0.94 -37.86
N ARG A 497 -32.44 -2.09 -37.47
CA ARG A 497 -32.74 -2.43 -36.08
C ARG A 497 -31.88 -3.61 -35.64
N ILE A 498 -31.20 -3.47 -34.55
CA ILE A 498 -30.50 -4.52 -33.83
C ILE A 498 -31.43 -5.00 -32.72
N ALA A 499 -31.85 -6.24 -32.77
CA ALA A 499 -32.50 -6.92 -31.66
C ALA A 499 -31.46 -7.86 -31.02
N GLY A 500 -31.03 -7.54 -29.82
CA GLY A 500 -29.98 -8.25 -29.14
C GLY A 500 -30.38 -8.71 -27.74
N GLN A 501 -29.56 -9.57 -27.19
CA GLN A 501 -29.68 -10.14 -25.86
C GLN A 501 -28.29 -10.25 -25.23
N VAL A 502 -28.09 -9.62 -24.07
CA VAL A 502 -26.90 -9.77 -23.26
C VAL A 502 -27.14 -10.86 -22.25
N GLN A 503 -26.29 -11.89 -22.25
CA GLN A 503 -26.28 -12.97 -21.27
C GLN A 503 -25.06 -12.87 -20.40
N GLN A 504 -25.20 -13.13 -19.10
CA GLN A 504 -24.14 -13.18 -18.09
C GLN A 504 -24.59 -14.08 -16.92
N ASP A 505 -23.74 -14.34 -15.94
CA ASP A 505 -23.91 -15.39 -14.93
C ASP A 505 -24.25 -14.90 -13.51
N LEU A 506 -24.39 -13.57 -13.29
CA LEU A 506 -24.70 -13.00 -11.98
C LEU A 506 -26.19 -12.61 -11.87
N ASP A 507 -26.94 -13.28 -11.01
CA ASP A 507 -28.38 -13.07 -10.84
C ASP A 507 -28.77 -11.66 -10.38
N LEU A 508 -27.96 -11.08 -9.49
CA LEU A 508 -28.24 -9.75 -8.93
C LEU A 508 -27.64 -8.60 -9.75
N PHE A 509 -27.02 -8.91 -10.89
CA PHE A 509 -26.38 -7.91 -11.72
C PHE A 509 -27.36 -6.88 -12.24
N ARG A 510 -27.04 -5.59 -12.05
CA ARG A 510 -27.78 -4.48 -12.61
C ARG A 510 -26.86 -3.30 -12.87
N MET A 511 -26.54 -3.06 -14.15
CA MET A 511 -25.67 -1.94 -14.55
C MET A 511 -26.09 -1.37 -15.91
N PRO A 512 -25.95 -0.07 -16.11
CA PRO A 512 -25.94 0.49 -17.46
C PRO A 512 -24.66 0.04 -18.17
N VAL A 513 -24.80 -0.52 -19.36
CA VAL A 513 -23.69 -0.97 -20.20
C VAL A 513 -23.66 -0.17 -21.49
N GLU A 514 -22.48 0.32 -21.85
CA GLU A 514 -22.27 1.02 -23.11
C GLU A 514 -22.23 0.03 -24.28
N VAL A 515 -22.82 0.40 -25.39
CA VAL A 515 -22.80 -0.39 -26.63
C VAL A 515 -22.29 0.46 -27.78
N LYS A 516 -21.12 0.09 -28.29
CA LYS A 516 -20.56 0.68 -29.50
C LYS A 516 -21.08 -0.08 -30.73
N VAL A 517 -21.67 0.64 -31.67
CA VAL A 517 -22.13 0.11 -32.95
C VAL A 517 -21.37 0.79 -34.07
N ASP A 518 -20.41 0.10 -34.67
CA ASP A 518 -19.76 0.57 -35.89
C ASP A 518 -20.68 0.29 -37.09
N THR A 519 -20.96 1.31 -37.89
CA THR A 519 -21.85 1.21 -39.05
C THR A 519 -21.11 1.58 -40.32
N ASP A 520 -21.75 1.32 -41.53
CA ASP A 520 -21.22 1.79 -42.82
C ASP A 520 -21.05 3.33 -42.91
N GLY A 521 -21.67 4.08 -42.00
CA GLY A 521 -21.58 5.53 -41.93
C GLY A 521 -20.65 5.98 -40.78
N LYS A 522 -21.19 6.10 -39.58
CA LYS A 522 -20.51 6.53 -38.40
C LYS A 522 -20.66 5.54 -37.25
N THR A 523 -19.72 5.56 -36.33
CA THR A 523 -19.86 4.85 -35.05
C THR A 523 -20.93 5.53 -34.20
N GLU A 524 -21.81 4.72 -33.61
CA GLU A 524 -22.82 5.16 -32.65
C GLU A 524 -22.58 4.54 -31.29
N MET A 525 -22.66 5.38 -30.23
CA MET A 525 -22.57 4.94 -28.84
C MET A 525 -24.00 4.94 -28.25
N LYS A 526 -24.37 3.85 -27.63
CA LYS A 526 -25.69 3.66 -26.99
C LYS A 526 -25.46 3.16 -25.55
N ARG A 527 -26.47 3.34 -24.71
CA ARG A 527 -26.47 2.85 -23.33
C ARG A 527 -27.70 1.96 -23.15
N ILE A 528 -27.51 0.76 -22.63
CA ILE A 528 -28.57 -0.21 -22.33
C ILE A 528 -28.52 -0.58 -20.86
N GLU A 529 -29.65 -0.95 -20.27
CA GLU A 529 -29.66 -1.53 -18.92
C GLU A 529 -29.52 -3.05 -19.04
N VAL A 530 -28.53 -3.61 -18.36
CA VAL A 530 -28.34 -5.06 -18.22
C VAL A 530 -28.77 -5.46 -16.82
N VAL A 531 -29.79 -6.32 -16.73
CA VAL A 531 -30.42 -6.73 -15.46
C VAL A 531 -30.52 -8.25 -15.40
N GLY A 532 -29.94 -8.85 -14.36
CA GLY A 532 -29.95 -10.31 -14.17
C GLY A 532 -29.18 -11.03 -15.27
N THR A 533 -29.45 -12.33 -15.42
CA THR A 533 -28.67 -13.22 -16.28
C THR A 533 -28.98 -13.06 -17.77
N ASP A 534 -30.11 -12.40 -18.12
CA ASP A 534 -30.60 -12.33 -19.49
C ASP A 534 -31.30 -10.99 -19.74
N SER A 535 -30.73 -10.15 -20.58
CA SER A 535 -31.24 -8.80 -20.84
C SER A 535 -31.41 -8.52 -22.32
N PRO A 536 -32.67 -8.44 -22.82
CA PRO A 536 -32.94 -8.06 -24.19
C PRO A 536 -32.70 -6.56 -24.39
N TYR A 537 -32.23 -6.19 -25.59
CA TYR A 537 -32.11 -4.80 -26.00
C TYR A 537 -32.48 -4.57 -27.47
N VAL A 538 -32.88 -3.34 -27.79
CA VAL A 538 -33.16 -2.91 -29.14
C VAL A 538 -32.42 -1.59 -29.40
N ILE A 539 -31.64 -1.56 -30.49
CA ILE A 539 -30.92 -0.36 -30.94
C ILE A 539 -31.27 -0.12 -32.43
N ASP A 540 -31.76 1.07 -32.74
CA ASP A 540 -31.97 1.51 -34.10
C ASP A 540 -30.77 2.34 -34.57
N THR A 541 -30.27 2.07 -35.79
CA THR A 541 -29.14 2.79 -36.40
C THR A 541 -29.51 3.23 -37.81
N PHE A 542 -28.95 4.33 -38.29
CA PHE A 542 -29.16 4.76 -39.66
C PHE A 542 -28.31 3.97 -40.64
N GLY A 543 -27.02 3.80 -40.34
CA GLY A 543 -26.08 3.00 -41.12
C GLY A 543 -26.24 1.50 -40.84
N ARG A 544 -25.82 0.66 -41.80
CA ARG A 544 -25.81 -0.80 -41.60
C ARG A 544 -24.75 -1.16 -40.51
N PRO A 545 -25.16 -1.85 -39.41
CA PRO A 545 -24.24 -2.31 -38.41
C PRO A 545 -23.19 -3.29 -38.95
N ARG A 546 -21.92 -3.10 -38.58
CA ARG A 546 -20.79 -3.96 -38.93
C ARG A 546 -20.30 -4.71 -37.70
N THR A 547 -20.07 -3.98 -36.60
CA THR A 547 -19.55 -4.53 -35.35
C THR A 547 -20.35 -3.97 -34.18
N ILE A 548 -20.63 -4.82 -33.20
CA ILE A 548 -21.33 -4.44 -31.96
C ILE A 548 -20.47 -4.90 -30.79
N VAL A 549 -19.98 -3.93 -30.00
CA VAL A 549 -19.11 -4.19 -28.86
C VAL A 549 -19.77 -3.70 -27.59
N LEU A 550 -19.85 -4.57 -26.58
CA LEU A 550 -20.34 -4.21 -25.25
C LEU A 550 -19.21 -3.64 -24.41
N ASP A 551 -19.50 -2.54 -23.74
CA ASP A 551 -18.60 -1.85 -22.82
C ASP A 551 -17.16 -1.63 -23.40
N PRO A 552 -17.05 -0.91 -24.53
CA PRO A 552 -15.77 -0.71 -25.22
C PRO A 552 -14.78 0.10 -24.41
N ASN A 553 -15.26 0.96 -23.50
CA ASN A 553 -14.46 1.87 -22.68
C ASN A 553 -14.20 1.34 -21.27
N ASN A 554 -14.46 0.04 -21.02
CA ASN A 554 -14.23 -0.62 -19.72
C ASN A 554 -14.85 0.13 -18.52
N ARG A 555 -16.10 0.61 -18.70
CA ARG A 555 -16.86 1.31 -17.65
C ARG A 555 -17.34 0.38 -16.55
N VAL A 556 -17.41 -0.93 -16.81
CA VAL A 556 -17.90 -1.96 -15.89
C VAL A 556 -16.78 -2.97 -15.62
N LEU A 557 -16.58 -3.32 -14.37
CA LEU A 557 -15.71 -4.46 -14.01
C LEU A 557 -16.36 -5.73 -14.58
N LYS A 558 -15.67 -6.40 -15.50
CA LYS A 558 -16.16 -7.59 -16.22
C LYS A 558 -15.05 -8.60 -16.41
N ASN A 559 -15.41 -9.86 -16.50
CA ASN A 559 -14.50 -10.91 -16.93
C ASN A 559 -14.28 -10.86 -18.45
N SER A 560 -13.06 -11.10 -18.87
CA SER A 560 -12.70 -11.38 -20.26
C SER A 560 -11.54 -12.37 -20.31
N PRO A 561 -11.32 -13.09 -21.41
CA PRO A 561 -10.18 -13.99 -21.54
C PRO A 561 -8.84 -13.27 -21.30
N GLU A 562 -8.69 -12.06 -21.80
CA GLU A 562 -7.49 -11.24 -21.62
C GLU A 562 -7.25 -10.89 -20.15
N LEU A 563 -8.26 -10.41 -19.42
CA LEU A 563 -8.15 -10.04 -18.02
C LEU A 563 -7.87 -11.27 -17.14
N LYS A 564 -8.47 -12.43 -17.44
CA LYS A 564 -8.18 -13.69 -16.74
C LYS A 564 -6.71 -14.10 -16.88
N VAL A 565 -6.14 -13.98 -18.09
CA VAL A 565 -4.70 -14.23 -18.32
C VAL A 565 -3.84 -13.29 -17.48
N ARG A 566 -4.11 -11.99 -17.53
CA ARG A 566 -3.34 -10.98 -16.76
C ARG A 566 -3.47 -11.17 -15.25
N ALA A 567 -4.66 -11.49 -14.75
CA ALA A 567 -4.89 -11.76 -13.32
C ALA A 567 -4.10 -13.00 -12.84
N SER A 568 -4.08 -14.08 -13.63
CA SER A 568 -3.28 -15.26 -13.32
C SER A 568 -1.77 -14.95 -13.33
N ILE A 569 -1.32 -14.12 -14.28
CA ILE A 569 0.08 -13.67 -14.31
C ILE A 569 0.42 -12.84 -13.07
N LEU A 570 -0.46 -11.91 -12.65
CA LEU A 570 -0.26 -11.11 -11.45
C LEU A 570 -0.12 -11.98 -10.21
N ARG A 571 -1.04 -12.95 -9.99
CA ARG A 571 -0.96 -13.90 -8.87
C ARG A 571 0.34 -14.70 -8.89
N GLY A 572 0.71 -15.23 -10.06
CA GLY A 572 1.96 -15.96 -10.21
C GLY A 572 3.19 -15.12 -9.86
N GLN A 573 3.23 -13.85 -10.23
CA GLN A 573 4.33 -12.93 -9.87
C GLN A 573 4.42 -12.68 -8.37
N GLN A 574 3.28 -12.53 -7.69
CA GLN A 574 3.23 -12.36 -6.23
C GLN A 574 3.72 -13.62 -5.51
N LEU A 575 3.34 -14.81 -5.99
CA LEU A 575 3.82 -16.10 -5.46
C LEU A 575 5.33 -16.27 -5.66
N VAL A 576 5.89 -15.81 -6.80
CA VAL A 576 7.35 -15.78 -7.00
C VAL A 576 8.05 -14.91 -5.96
N GLN A 577 7.48 -13.74 -5.64
CA GLN A 577 8.04 -12.85 -4.61
C GLN A 577 8.00 -13.48 -3.22
N GLN A 578 7.01 -14.33 -2.94
CA GLN A 578 6.88 -15.10 -1.71
C GLN A 578 7.76 -16.36 -1.69
N GLY A 579 8.41 -16.70 -2.81
CA GLY A 579 9.23 -17.91 -2.96
C GLY A 579 8.44 -19.19 -3.27
N ASP A 580 7.11 -19.10 -3.42
CA ASP A 580 6.27 -20.24 -3.79
C ASP A 580 6.25 -20.47 -5.30
N TYR A 581 7.37 -21.03 -5.79
CA TYR A 581 7.56 -21.32 -7.21
C TYR A 581 6.58 -22.38 -7.74
N SER A 582 6.12 -23.29 -6.89
CA SER A 582 5.20 -24.36 -7.30
C SER A 582 3.82 -23.80 -7.66
N GLU A 583 3.25 -22.98 -6.79
CA GLU A 583 1.95 -22.35 -7.04
C GLU A 583 2.07 -21.28 -8.14
N ALA A 584 3.18 -20.53 -8.21
CA ALA A 584 3.46 -19.59 -9.29
C ALA A 584 3.41 -20.27 -10.68
N LEU A 585 4.03 -21.44 -10.84
CA LEU A 585 3.97 -22.21 -12.09
C LEU A 585 2.54 -22.62 -12.45
N LYS A 586 1.72 -22.98 -11.46
CA LYS A 586 0.30 -23.32 -11.72
C LYS A 586 -0.47 -22.10 -12.25
N GLU A 587 -0.28 -20.92 -11.65
CA GLU A 587 -0.94 -19.70 -12.10
C GLU A 587 -0.46 -19.27 -13.50
N PHE A 588 0.81 -19.32 -13.79
CA PHE A 588 1.33 -19.02 -15.12
C PHE A 588 0.88 -20.05 -16.18
N THR A 589 0.75 -21.32 -15.78
CA THR A 589 0.20 -22.37 -16.67
C THR A 589 -1.27 -22.10 -16.98
N LYS A 590 -2.10 -21.71 -15.98
CA LYS A 590 -3.49 -21.28 -16.23
C LYS A 590 -3.57 -20.12 -17.23
N ALA A 591 -2.65 -19.15 -17.11
CA ALA A 591 -2.57 -18.04 -18.06
C ALA A 591 -2.24 -18.55 -19.49
N LEU A 592 -1.29 -19.48 -19.59
CA LEU A 592 -0.87 -20.06 -20.86
C LEU A 592 -1.92 -20.98 -21.47
N ASP A 593 -2.73 -21.67 -20.66
CA ASP A 593 -3.86 -22.49 -21.10
C ASP A 593 -5.02 -21.60 -21.64
N ALA A 594 -5.23 -20.45 -21.00
CA ALA A 594 -6.23 -19.48 -21.46
C ALA A 594 -5.81 -18.75 -22.76
N ASN A 595 -4.50 -18.52 -22.95
CA ASN A 595 -3.90 -18.01 -24.19
C ASN A 595 -2.63 -18.76 -24.51
N HIS A 596 -2.71 -19.81 -25.31
CA HIS A 596 -1.58 -20.67 -25.67
C HIS A 596 -0.41 -19.94 -26.35
N ASN A 597 -0.66 -18.76 -26.92
CA ASN A 597 0.33 -17.92 -27.58
C ASN A 597 0.86 -16.79 -26.69
N SER A 598 0.50 -16.71 -25.41
CA SER A 598 0.95 -15.63 -24.53
C SER A 598 2.47 -15.65 -24.34
N SER A 599 3.15 -14.68 -24.96
CA SER A 599 4.59 -14.44 -24.77
C SER A 599 4.92 -14.17 -23.30
N LEU A 600 4.10 -13.36 -22.62
CA LEU A 600 4.29 -13.01 -21.23
C LEU A 600 4.18 -14.22 -20.30
N ALA A 601 3.15 -15.05 -20.45
CA ALA A 601 2.98 -16.25 -19.62
C ALA A 601 4.14 -17.23 -19.80
N ALA A 602 4.55 -17.47 -21.04
CA ALA A 602 5.70 -18.32 -21.33
C ALA A 602 7.00 -17.76 -20.74
N TYR A 603 7.23 -16.44 -20.86
CA TYR A 603 8.37 -15.76 -20.28
C TYR A 603 8.42 -15.92 -18.73
N ARG A 604 7.27 -15.75 -18.03
CA ARG A 604 7.19 -15.89 -16.57
C ARG A 604 7.44 -17.34 -16.10
N ILE A 605 6.97 -18.32 -16.84
CA ILE A 605 7.31 -19.74 -16.57
C ILE A 605 8.82 -19.96 -16.72
N ALA A 606 9.44 -19.40 -17.77
CA ALA A 606 10.88 -19.49 -17.98
C ALA A 606 11.68 -18.86 -16.83
N GLU A 607 11.25 -17.72 -16.32
CA GLU A 607 11.88 -17.06 -15.15
C GLU A 607 11.87 -17.98 -13.91
N VAL A 608 10.75 -18.62 -13.62
CA VAL A 608 10.67 -19.55 -12.48
C VAL A 608 11.64 -20.72 -12.65
N PHE A 609 11.68 -21.34 -13.84
CA PHE A 609 12.64 -22.42 -14.10
C PHE A 609 14.09 -21.94 -14.02
N PHE A 610 14.38 -20.72 -14.45
CA PHE A 610 15.72 -20.12 -14.29
C PHE A 610 16.09 -19.95 -12.81
N LEU A 611 15.17 -19.45 -11.97
CA LEU A 611 15.36 -19.33 -10.52
C LEU A 611 15.59 -20.69 -9.85
N GLN A 612 14.90 -21.73 -10.31
CA GLN A 612 15.04 -23.12 -9.84
C GLN A 612 16.27 -23.84 -10.43
N HIS A 613 17.12 -23.16 -11.21
CA HIS A 613 18.28 -23.74 -11.89
C HIS A 613 17.97 -24.79 -12.98
N ASN A 614 16.72 -24.91 -13.39
CA ASN A 614 16.34 -25.76 -14.51
C ASN A 614 16.54 -25.03 -15.84
N TYR A 615 17.80 -24.84 -16.23
CA TYR A 615 18.16 -24.02 -17.40
C TYR A 615 17.66 -24.60 -18.72
N GLN A 616 17.49 -25.90 -18.84
CA GLN A 616 16.91 -26.51 -20.05
C GLN A 616 15.46 -26.09 -20.24
N ALA A 617 14.62 -26.30 -19.22
CA ALA A 617 13.22 -25.89 -19.27
C ALA A 617 13.08 -24.37 -19.44
N ALA A 618 13.89 -23.59 -18.73
CA ALA A 618 13.92 -22.14 -18.88
C ALA A 618 14.18 -21.72 -20.33
N ALA A 619 15.20 -22.31 -20.98
CA ALA A 619 15.55 -21.99 -22.36
C ALA A 619 14.42 -22.36 -23.34
N ASP A 620 13.72 -23.46 -23.12
CA ASP A 620 12.61 -23.88 -23.98
C ASP A 620 11.41 -22.90 -23.86
N TYR A 621 11.08 -22.45 -22.64
CA TYR A 621 10.01 -21.50 -22.44
C TYR A 621 10.38 -20.07 -22.88
N TYR A 622 11.67 -19.63 -22.77
CA TYR A 622 12.08 -18.35 -23.38
C TYR A 622 11.97 -18.37 -24.90
N ARG A 623 12.31 -19.49 -25.57
CA ARG A 623 12.07 -19.65 -27.01
C ARG A 623 10.58 -19.63 -27.34
N ARG A 624 9.74 -20.25 -26.50
CA ARG A 624 8.29 -20.19 -26.66
C ARG A 624 7.78 -18.75 -26.53
N ALA A 625 8.28 -17.97 -25.58
CA ALA A 625 7.92 -16.57 -25.40
C ALA A 625 8.23 -15.72 -26.65
N MET A 626 9.38 -15.96 -27.29
CA MET A 626 9.76 -15.27 -28.53
C MET A 626 8.89 -15.63 -29.74
N ASN A 627 8.28 -16.80 -29.74
CA ASN A 627 7.41 -17.29 -30.82
C ASN A 627 5.90 -17.12 -30.51
N GLY A 628 5.54 -16.38 -29.46
CA GLY A 628 4.16 -16.13 -29.05
C GLY A 628 3.53 -14.93 -29.76
N ASP A 629 2.61 -14.26 -29.05
CA ASP A 629 1.90 -13.07 -29.54
C ASP A 629 2.76 -11.79 -29.58
N GLY A 630 3.98 -11.83 -29.04
CA GLY A 630 4.91 -10.69 -28.95
C GLY A 630 4.45 -9.58 -27.99
N GLU A 631 3.49 -9.87 -27.12
CA GLU A 631 2.96 -8.90 -26.15
C GLU A 631 3.30 -9.30 -24.69
N PRO A 632 3.81 -8.35 -23.89
CA PRO A 632 4.36 -7.04 -24.27
C PRO A 632 5.71 -7.17 -25.02
N LYS A 633 6.03 -6.23 -25.88
CA LYS A 633 7.21 -6.28 -26.78
C LYS A 633 8.52 -6.60 -26.08
N TRP A 634 8.72 -6.09 -24.87
CA TRP A 634 9.94 -6.31 -24.10
C TRP A 634 10.23 -7.81 -23.80
N THR A 635 9.25 -8.69 -23.90
CA THR A 635 9.45 -10.14 -23.69
C THR A 635 10.45 -10.72 -24.68
N GLU A 636 10.54 -10.17 -25.87
CA GLU A 636 11.50 -10.59 -26.89
C GLU A 636 12.94 -10.26 -26.48
N VAL A 637 13.24 -9.00 -26.20
CA VAL A 637 14.61 -8.57 -25.84
C VAL A 637 15.10 -9.27 -24.58
N TRP A 638 14.23 -9.38 -23.56
CA TRP A 638 14.60 -10.06 -22.31
C TRP A 638 14.74 -11.58 -22.48
N SER A 639 13.99 -12.20 -23.39
CA SER A 639 14.18 -13.63 -23.71
C SER A 639 15.54 -13.89 -24.34
N TYR A 640 15.98 -13.03 -25.27
CA TYR A 640 17.35 -13.11 -25.82
C TYR A 640 18.40 -12.93 -24.72
N LEU A 641 18.25 -11.96 -23.83
CA LEU A 641 19.16 -11.74 -22.71
C LEU A 641 19.26 -12.95 -21.78
N GLN A 642 18.14 -13.49 -21.37
CA GLN A 642 18.10 -14.64 -20.46
C GLN A 642 18.66 -15.92 -21.12
N LEU A 643 18.39 -16.15 -22.40
CA LEU A 643 19.03 -17.23 -23.15
C LEU A 643 20.55 -17.05 -23.21
N GLY A 644 21.03 -15.82 -23.41
CA GLY A 644 22.46 -15.51 -23.36
C GLY A 644 23.08 -15.84 -21.99
N LYS A 645 22.39 -15.44 -20.89
CA LYS A 645 22.84 -15.79 -19.53
C LYS A 645 22.88 -17.31 -19.31
N ILE A 646 21.87 -18.04 -19.78
CA ILE A 646 21.84 -19.51 -19.69
C ILE A 646 23.05 -20.12 -20.44
N PHE A 647 23.34 -19.65 -21.65
CA PHE A 647 24.47 -20.12 -22.42
C PHE A 647 25.84 -19.82 -21.78
N ASP A 648 25.99 -18.64 -21.15
CA ASP A 648 27.19 -18.32 -20.36
C ASP A 648 27.35 -19.24 -19.14
N ILE A 649 26.24 -19.50 -18.38
CA ILE A 649 26.24 -20.43 -17.23
C ILE A 649 26.64 -21.87 -17.66
N THR A 650 26.26 -22.27 -18.88
CA THR A 650 26.50 -23.63 -19.42
C THR A 650 27.72 -23.70 -20.33
N ASP A 651 28.67 -22.77 -20.21
CA ASP A 651 29.94 -22.70 -20.93
C ASP A 651 29.79 -22.66 -22.48
N GLN A 652 28.69 -22.11 -22.98
CA GLN A 652 28.41 -22.00 -24.42
C GLN A 652 28.59 -20.54 -24.90
N ARG A 653 29.75 -19.94 -24.66
CA ARG A 653 30.01 -18.52 -24.88
C ARG A 653 29.64 -17.99 -26.28
N ASP A 654 29.94 -18.72 -27.34
CA ASP A 654 29.64 -18.29 -28.70
C ASP A 654 28.13 -18.13 -28.94
N ARG A 655 27.34 -19.06 -28.35
CA ARG A 655 25.90 -18.98 -28.39
C ARG A 655 25.37 -17.81 -27.55
N ALA A 656 25.96 -17.55 -26.37
CA ALA A 656 25.64 -16.42 -25.52
C ALA A 656 25.84 -15.09 -26.24
N VAL A 657 27.01 -14.92 -26.87
CA VAL A 657 27.34 -13.71 -27.66
C VAL A 657 26.33 -13.49 -28.79
N ASN A 658 25.90 -14.58 -29.45
CA ASN A 658 24.89 -14.45 -30.50
C ASN A 658 23.53 -13.94 -29.93
N MET A 659 23.09 -14.49 -28.79
CA MET A 659 21.84 -14.03 -28.13
C MET A 659 21.92 -12.55 -27.70
N TYR A 660 23.02 -12.11 -27.11
CA TYR A 660 23.18 -10.71 -26.73
C TYR A 660 23.20 -9.77 -27.95
N ARG A 661 23.76 -10.22 -29.09
CA ARG A 661 23.69 -9.46 -30.35
C ARG A 661 22.25 -9.37 -30.87
N GLN A 662 21.48 -10.46 -30.80
CA GLN A 662 20.07 -10.45 -31.16
C GLN A 662 19.27 -9.48 -30.25
N ALA A 663 19.52 -9.49 -28.93
CA ALA A 663 18.92 -8.52 -28.01
C ALA A 663 19.18 -7.08 -28.45
N LEU A 664 20.41 -6.72 -28.85
CA LEU A 664 20.72 -5.39 -29.37
C LEU A 664 19.98 -5.03 -30.66
N GLN A 665 19.67 -6.02 -31.50
CA GLN A 665 18.97 -5.81 -32.78
C GLN A 665 17.47 -5.52 -32.59
N THR A 666 16.90 -5.84 -31.43
CA THR A 666 15.48 -5.49 -31.14
C THR A 666 15.26 -3.99 -30.99
N HIS A 667 16.30 -3.22 -30.69
CA HIS A 667 16.25 -1.80 -30.36
C HIS A 667 15.32 -1.45 -29.19
N ASP A 668 14.94 -2.43 -28.38
CA ASP A 668 14.08 -2.27 -27.20
C ASP A 668 14.94 -2.18 -25.93
N ASP A 669 15.04 -0.98 -25.37
CA ASP A 669 15.80 -0.70 -24.13
C ASP A 669 14.92 -0.71 -22.87
N THR A 670 13.79 -1.40 -22.90
CA THR A 670 12.92 -1.53 -21.72
C THR A 670 13.71 -2.08 -20.54
N GLN A 671 13.70 -1.34 -19.43
CA GLN A 671 14.42 -1.65 -18.19
C GLN A 671 15.95 -1.78 -18.36
N GLY A 672 16.56 -1.10 -19.34
CA GLY A 672 18.02 -1.12 -19.57
C GLY A 672 18.54 -2.40 -20.25
N ALA A 673 17.67 -3.10 -20.98
CA ALA A 673 18.00 -4.37 -21.64
C ALA A 673 19.21 -4.25 -22.58
N LEU A 674 19.31 -3.17 -23.36
CA LEU A 674 20.42 -2.98 -24.29
C LEU A 674 21.75 -2.70 -23.58
N GLU A 675 21.73 -1.99 -22.46
CA GLU A 675 22.92 -1.76 -21.64
C GLU A 675 23.41 -3.08 -21.03
N GLU A 676 22.49 -3.88 -20.50
CA GLU A 676 22.78 -5.19 -19.95
C GLU A 676 23.37 -6.14 -21.03
N ALA A 677 22.82 -6.14 -22.23
CA ALA A 677 23.34 -6.88 -23.37
C ALA A 677 24.78 -6.47 -23.72
N ARG A 678 25.08 -5.15 -23.79
CA ARG A 678 26.44 -4.64 -24.05
C ARG A 678 27.41 -5.09 -22.97
N ARG A 679 27.00 -5.06 -21.70
CA ARG A 679 27.84 -5.51 -20.58
C ARG A 679 28.21 -6.98 -20.71
N TYR A 680 27.25 -7.85 -21.04
CA TYR A 680 27.51 -9.28 -21.18
C TYR A 680 28.21 -9.67 -22.49
N LEU A 681 28.22 -8.84 -23.51
CA LEU A 681 29.08 -9.01 -24.64
C LEU A 681 30.57 -8.84 -24.27
N GLN A 682 30.87 -7.92 -23.35
CA GLN A 682 32.24 -7.68 -22.88
C GLN A 682 32.68 -8.69 -21.82
N THR A 683 31.79 -8.97 -20.84
CA THR A 683 32.09 -9.85 -19.70
C THR A 683 30.99 -10.90 -19.60
N PRO A 684 31.33 -12.20 -19.69
CA PRO A 684 30.34 -13.27 -19.57
C PRO A 684 29.52 -13.16 -18.28
N TYR A 685 28.24 -13.44 -18.38
CA TYR A 685 27.38 -13.50 -17.19
C TYR A 685 27.87 -14.60 -16.24
N LYS A 686 28.06 -14.23 -15.00
CA LYS A 686 28.33 -15.17 -13.89
C LYS A 686 27.25 -15.01 -12.86
N ARG A 687 26.73 -16.13 -12.37
CA ARG A 687 25.78 -16.09 -11.28
C ARG A 687 26.47 -15.64 -9.99
N GLU A 688 25.90 -14.70 -9.28
CA GLU A 688 26.32 -14.40 -7.91
C GLU A 688 25.98 -15.61 -7.02
N VAL A 689 26.98 -16.27 -6.48
CA VAL A 689 26.82 -17.25 -5.43
C VAL A 689 26.50 -16.45 -4.18
N ALA A 690 25.29 -16.66 -3.60
CA ALA A 690 24.97 -16.10 -2.30
C ALA A 690 26.12 -16.46 -1.34
N LYS A 691 26.77 -15.46 -0.76
CA LYS A 691 27.76 -15.70 0.30
C LYS A 691 26.99 -16.32 1.46
N ASP A 692 27.19 -17.60 1.69
CA ASP A 692 26.73 -18.25 2.91
C ASP A 692 27.22 -17.44 4.10
N SER A 693 26.29 -16.82 4.81
CA SER A 693 26.54 -16.15 6.09
C SER A 693 26.68 -17.16 7.25
N SER A 694 27.20 -18.36 6.95
CA SER A 694 27.58 -19.36 7.94
C SER A 694 29.10 -19.50 7.97
N GLY A 695 29.76 -18.56 8.65
CA GLY A 695 31.22 -18.64 8.76
C GLY A 695 31.77 -17.57 9.71
N GLN A 696 31.75 -17.91 11.00
CA GLN A 696 32.43 -17.34 12.19
C GLN A 696 31.59 -16.39 13.04
#